data_7689585f01daec28d118de267c159324
#
_entry.id   7689585f01daec28d118de267c159324
#
_cell.length_a   1.000
_cell.length_b   1.000
_cell.length_c   1.000
_cell.angle_alpha   90.00
_cell.angle_beta   90.00
_cell.angle_gamma   90.00
#
_symmetry.space_group_name_H-M   'P 1'
#
loop_
_entity.id
_entity.type
_entity.pdbx_description
1 polymer ?
#
loop_
_entity_poly.entity_id
_entity_poly.type
_entity_poly.pdbx_seq_one_letter_code
_entity_poly.pdbx_strand_id
1 'polypeptide(L)'
;MSVEKEMRGPSKTVFAWAAAGALALFALAGCGGGGSASGTSSTATSASQVSLQGTAAVGSPLAGANITVIDSKGATATATADASGNYTVSVTGMTAPFVILASDPQGIASTQVSVLAALTSGSSTSIVNVTTLTTAISALLTSSGNPSDLASNSSALAAVTPASVAAAVANLKVALSAILTANGVSAASFDPIGAPFTANHTGVDGVIDSIQVVNDPSGGVDLISTADPSTSVPLHSGASPSTTLPAPPALGDYLTSVASALSQCLAGTSSACSTAIDANYLENGFASFTSAHPAIATSGATVFPPHTLEFFKRDGTQEALIEVPYLLPSGAFGSMVTTVQKLSDGSWDIIGNQQPFNVSISSFLERRQFLDPSEVQFGRYESGLVISVPAGAANTPNPTNLASVGVTGPGINGTAYLVPRAGVGNSALGLTSTALTQAPVGGVTTSSNTSLYRWSWQALGGSANATFTPGPGGRGFYTPAPIDVTQVPTFATYTVTFYDSTGAAIGQPFSVVNPTPSLAASAGKAFFWQTLTSDTISNLLTPGGSLAGVQSAPTLSWSNLVNGGMNLAPLVTQAQIQASPGTGVGGAEVDGWWNGPASFAANGSYSAAVTAGVAQSGVQQCTSACAFPALQAGASRLVQLDWLVGRMQFFNIWRYND
;
A
#
# COMPACT_ATOMS: atom_id res chain seq x y z
N MET A 1 44.52 25.89 32.16
CA MET A 1 43.74 26.09 33.41
C MET A 1 42.44 25.41 33.24
N SER A 2 42.34 24.25 33.87
CA SER A 2 41.19 23.33 33.89
C SER A 2 40.06 23.92 34.73
N VAL A 3 38.82 23.77 34.30
CA VAL A 3 37.66 23.64 35.19
C VAL A 3 36.73 22.62 34.61
N GLU A 4 36.85 21.41 35.17
CA GLU A 4 35.83 20.38 35.12
C GLU A 4 34.58 20.87 35.86
N LYS A 5 33.41 20.65 35.29
CA LYS A 5 32.15 20.78 35.99
C LYS A 5 31.29 19.55 35.70
N GLU A 6 31.32 18.64 36.69
CA GLU A 6 30.36 17.52 36.80
C GLU A 6 28.93 18.05 36.70
N MET A 7 28.13 17.41 35.86
CA MET A 7 26.68 17.50 35.95
C MET A 7 26.13 16.08 36.15
N ARG A 8 25.56 15.88 37.33
CA ARG A 8 24.84 14.72 37.77
C ARG A 8 23.58 14.51 36.90
N GLY A 9 23.40 13.34 36.35
CA GLY A 9 22.19 12.93 35.66
C GLY A 9 21.04 12.66 36.64
N PRO A 10 19.79 12.85 36.21
CA PRO A 10 18.63 12.45 36.99
C PRO A 10 18.35 10.95 36.86
N SER A 11 17.96 10.37 37.99
CA SER A 11 17.65 8.96 38.22
C SER A 11 16.53 8.44 37.30
N LYS A 12 16.76 7.26 36.74
CA LYS A 12 15.73 6.45 36.03
C LYS A 12 14.75 5.88 37.05
N THR A 13 13.52 6.36 37.03
CA THR A 13 12.40 5.69 37.69
C THR A 13 11.80 4.70 36.71
N VAL A 14 12.05 3.43 36.96
CA VAL A 14 11.44 2.31 36.23
C VAL A 14 10.04 2.13 36.77
N PHE A 15 9.01 2.40 35.95
CA PHE A 15 7.64 1.98 36.23
C PHE A 15 7.42 0.60 35.60
N ALA A 16 7.46 -0.42 36.44
CA ALA A 16 6.99 -1.76 36.09
C ALA A 16 5.45 -1.78 36.17
N TRP A 17 4.79 -1.99 35.04
CA TRP A 17 3.36 -2.32 35.02
C TRP A 17 3.21 -3.83 35.13
N ALA A 18 2.75 -4.26 36.31
CA ALA A 18 2.31 -5.63 36.53
C ALA A 18 0.88 -5.76 35.98
N ALA A 19 0.70 -6.58 34.95
CA ALA A 19 -0.62 -7.01 34.49
C ALA A 19 -1.18 -8.03 35.48
N ALA A 20 -2.11 -7.61 36.33
CA ALA A 20 -2.90 -8.50 37.16
C ALA A 20 -4.16 -8.94 36.39
N GLY A 21 -4.13 -10.16 35.86
CA GLY A 21 -5.32 -10.84 35.34
C GLY A 21 -6.26 -11.22 36.49
N ALA A 22 -7.44 -10.63 36.52
CA ALA A 22 -8.53 -11.03 37.42
C ALA A 22 -9.39 -12.09 36.73
N LEU A 23 -9.18 -13.37 37.06
CA LEU A 23 -10.15 -14.44 36.82
C LEU A 23 -11.30 -14.28 37.83
N ALA A 24 -12.48 -13.86 37.37
CA ALA A 24 -13.70 -13.92 38.15
C ALA A 24 -14.34 -15.30 37.98
N LEU A 25 -14.11 -16.20 38.93
CA LEU A 25 -14.93 -17.41 39.11
C LEU A 25 -16.25 -17.02 39.81
N PHE A 26 -17.37 -17.10 39.11
CA PHE A 26 -18.68 -17.11 39.73
C PHE A 26 -19.04 -18.54 40.14
N ALA A 27 -18.94 -18.81 41.46
CA ALA A 27 -19.54 -20.00 42.05
C ALA A 27 -20.98 -19.67 42.41
N LEU A 28 -21.97 -20.26 41.73
CA LEU A 28 -23.38 -20.25 42.18
C LEU A 28 -23.55 -21.36 43.22
N ALA A 29 -23.74 -20.97 44.47
CA ALA A 29 -24.31 -21.84 45.48
C ALA A 29 -25.83 -21.74 45.40
N GLY A 30 -26.49 -22.77 44.90
CA GLY A 30 -27.93 -22.93 44.97
C GLY A 30 -28.32 -23.55 46.30
N CYS A 31 -29.35 -22.98 46.96
CA CYS A 31 -30.06 -23.63 48.03
C CYS A 31 -31.56 -23.67 47.68
N GLY A 32 -32.13 -24.83 47.85
CA GLY A 32 -33.41 -25.26 47.32
C GLY A 32 -34.67 -24.72 47.99
N GLY A 33 -35.76 -24.92 47.30
CA GLY A 33 -37.13 -24.77 47.78
C GLY A 33 -38.08 -25.37 46.76
N GLY A 34 -38.72 -26.47 47.14
CA GLY A 34 -39.63 -27.24 46.30
C GLY A 34 -40.92 -26.53 45.93
N GLY A 35 -41.40 -26.77 44.74
CA GLY A 35 -42.71 -26.39 44.24
C GLY A 35 -42.94 -27.09 42.89
N SER A 36 -43.78 -28.15 42.90
CA SER A 36 -44.18 -28.86 41.68
C SER A 36 -45.10 -27.95 40.85
N ALA A 37 -44.58 -27.56 39.67
CA ALA A 37 -45.42 -27.05 38.58
C ALA A 37 -44.99 -27.80 37.30
N SER A 38 -45.93 -28.54 36.71
CA SER A 38 -45.80 -29.18 35.42
C SER A 38 -45.67 -28.13 34.33
N GLY A 39 -44.44 -27.74 34.02
CA GLY A 39 -44.12 -26.87 32.91
C GLY A 39 -43.56 -27.72 31.76
N THR A 40 -44.26 -27.73 30.65
CA THR A 40 -43.82 -28.23 29.36
C THR A 40 -42.42 -27.71 29.06
N SER A 41 -41.43 -28.58 29.11
CA SER A 41 -40.07 -28.32 28.64
C SER A 41 -40.11 -28.03 27.15
N SER A 42 -40.17 -26.77 26.79
CA SER A 42 -39.76 -26.35 25.45
C SER A 42 -38.26 -26.65 25.36
N THR A 43 -37.88 -27.74 24.76
CA THR A 43 -36.52 -28.00 24.26
C THR A 43 -36.23 -26.84 23.32
N ALA A 44 -35.51 -25.82 23.79
CA ALA A 44 -34.86 -24.88 22.91
C ALA A 44 -33.89 -25.72 22.08
N THR A 45 -34.28 -25.99 20.86
CA THR A 45 -33.39 -26.59 19.85
C THR A 45 -32.23 -25.61 19.72
N SER A 46 -31.09 -25.93 20.32
CA SER A 46 -29.86 -25.18 20.08
C SER A 46 -29.66 -25.19 18.57
N ALA A 47 -29.80 -24.05 17.92
CA ALA A 47 -29.47 -23.93 16.50
C ALA A 47 -28.04 -24.45 16.35
N SER A 48 -27.84 -25.44 15.51
CA SER A 48 -26.50 -25.98 15.23
C SER A 48 -25.61 -24.80 14.81
N GLN A 49 -24.54 -24.58 15.56
CA GLN A 49 -23.60 -23.50 15.20
C GLN A 49 -22.96 -23.85 13.85
N VAL A 50 -23.07 -22.93 12.90
CA VAL A 50 -22.45 -23.05 11.59
C VAL A 50 -21.27 -22.08 11.54
N SER A 51 -20.10 -22.58 11.12
CA SER A 51 -18.88 -21.80 11.04
C SER A 51 -18.18 -21.93 9.70
N LEU A 52 -17.45 -20.88 9.32
CA LEU A 52 -16.43 -20.93 8.29
C LEU A 52 -15.06 -20.98 8.97
N GLN A 53 -14.14 -21.75 8.40
CA GLN A 53 -12.74 -21.81 8.82
C GLN A 53 -11.84 -21.85 7.61
N GLY A 54 -10.59 -21.41 7.72
CA GLY A 54 -9.64 -21.45 6.61
C GLY A 54 -8.33 -20.77 6.96
N THR A 55 -7.47 -20.62 5.97
CA THR A 55 -6.19 -19.95 6.07
C THR A 55 -6.22 -18.67 5.23
N ALA A 56 -5.83 -17.54 5.82
CA ALA A 56 -5.58 -16.28 5.14
C ALA A 56 -4.07 -16.16 4.85
N ALA A 57 -3.69 -16.03 3.56
CA ALA A 57 -2.28 -16.02 3.16
C ALA A 57 -2.05 -15.32 1.81
N VAL A 58 -0.82 -14.80 1.64
CA VAL A 58 -0.32 -14.17 0.39
C VAL A 58 1.08 -14.71 0.04
N GLY A 59 1.29 -16.05 0.20
CA GLY A 59 2.62 -16.69 0.17
C GLY A 59 3.27 -16.72 1.57
N SER A 60 2.75 -15.95 2.49
CA SER A 60 3.03 -15.98 3.93
C SER A 60 1.71 -15.85 4.68
N PRO A 61 1.60 -16.37 5.91
CA PRO A 61 0.40 -16.20 6.71
C PRO A 61 0.06 -14.74 6.92
N LEU A 62 -1.19 -14.34 6.71
CA LEU A 62 -1.70 -13.03 7.12
C LEU A 62 -2.00 -13.05 8.62
N ALA A 63 -0.95 -13.01 9.44
CA ALA A 63 -1.04 -13.07 10.89
C ALA A 63 -1.84 -11.88 11.45
N GLY A 64 -2.83 -12.16 12.28
CA GLY A 64 -3.69 -11.12 12.85
C GLY A 64 -4.67 -10.48 11.88
N ALA A 65 -4.83 -11.02 10.66
CA ALA A 65 -5.74 -10.46 9.66
C ALA A 65 -7.17 -10.32 10.20
N ASN A 66 -7.78 -9.18 9.92
CA ASN A 66 -9.20 -8.95 10.18
C ASN A 66 -10.03 -9.69 9.14
N ILE A 67 -10.69 -10.74 9.56
CA ILE A 67 -11.60 -11.52 8.71
C ILE A 67 -12.99 -10.93 8.82
N THR A 68 -13.59 -10.63 7.67
CA THR A 68 -14.97 -10.17 7.60
C THR A 68 -15.75 -11.02 6.60
N VAL A 69 -16.87 -11.55 7.04
CA VAL A 69 -17.81 -12.31 6.21
C VAL A 69 -19.04 -11.46 5.98
N ILE A 70 -19.47 -11.35 4.74
CA ILE A 70 -20.74 -10.72 4.34
C ILE A 70 -21.58 -11.76 3.64
N ASP A 71 -22.84 -11.88 4.00
CA ASP A 71 -23.80 -12.75 3.34
C ASP A 71 -24.58 -12.05 2.22
N SER A 72 -25.35 -12.83 1.46
CA SER A 72 -26.16 -12.32 0.34
C SER A 72 -27.26 -11.33 0.77
N LYS A 73 -27.54 -11.19 2.05
CA LYS A 73 -28.51 -10.25 2.62
C LYS A 73 -27.85 -9.03 3.29
N GLY A 74 -26.51 -8.96 3.27
CA GLY A 74 -25.73 -7.88 3.87
C GLY A 74 -25.46 -8.07 5.38
N ALA A 75 -25.81 -9.22 5.98
CA ALA A 75 -25.40 -9.52 7.34
C ALA A 75 -23.89 -9.75 7.40
N THR A 76 -23.26 -9.33 8.49
CA THR A 76 -21.81 -9.41 8.67
C THR A 76 -21.41 -10.21 9.90
N ALA A 77 -20.28 -10.92 9.80
CA ALA A 77 -19.61 -11.57 10.92
C ALA A 77 -18.11 -11.33 10.82
N THR A 78 -17.42 -11.25 11.95
CA THR A 78 -15.98 -10.96 11.99
C THR A 78 -15.22 -11.95 12.85
N ALA A 79 -13.94 -12.14 12.55
CA ALA A 79 -12.96 -12.87 13.35
C ALA A 79 -11.58 -12.28 13.13
N THR A 80 -10.59 -12.77 13.88
CA THR A 80 -9.17 -12.44 13.67
C THR A 80 -8.41 -13.73 13.40
N ALA A 81 -7.52 -13.71 12.40
CA ALA A 81 -6.64 -14.83 12.11
C ALA A 81 -5.54 -14.97 13.17
N ASP A 82 -5.12 -16.19 13.43
CA ASP A 82 -3.98 -16.48 14.32
C ASP A 82 -2.62 -16.15 13.65
N ALA A 83 -1.51 -16.41 14.35
CA ALA A 83 -0.16 -16.17 13.84
C ALA A 83 0.19 -17.01 12.58
N SER A 84 -0.55 -18.09 12.32
CA SER A 84 -0.41 -18.95 11.16
C SER A 84 -1.41 -18.62 10.04
N GLY A 85 -2.18 -17.52 10.19
CA GLY A 85 -3.21 -17.11 9.25
C GLY A 85 -4.53 -17.88 9.36
N ASN A 86 -4.65 -18.84 10.31
CA ASN A 86 -5.88 -19.63 10.44
C ASN A 86 -6.96 -18.82 11.15
N TYR A 87 -8.19 -19.00 10.72
CA TYR A 87 -9.35 -18.33 11.31
C TYR A 87 -10.56 -19.26 11.43
N THR A 88 -11.46 -18.90 12.33
CA THR A 88 -12.79 -19.49 12.44
C THR A 88 -13.79 -18.39 12.76
N VAL A 89 -14.90 -18.33 12.01
CA VAL A 89 -15.96 -17.33 12.18
C VAL A 89 -17.33 -18.00 12.17
N SER A 90 -18.19 -17.63 13.14
CA SER A 90 -19.58 -18.14 13.17
C SER A 90 -20.42 -17.39 12.15
N VAL A 91 -21.14 -18.15 11.31
CA VAL A 91 -22.12 -17.65 10.33
C VAL A 91 -23.52 -18.17 10.62
N THR A 92 -23.79 -18.55 11.86
CA THR A 92 -25.10 -19.04 12.28
C THR A 92 -26.19 -18.00 12.02
N GLY A 93 -27.20 -18.36 11.26
CA GLY A 93 -28.32 -17.48 10.88
C GLY A 93 -28.06 -16.63 9.63
N MET A 94 -26.86 -16.67 9.07
CA MET A 94 -26.51 -15.99 7.81
C MET A 94 -26.90 -16.83 6.59
N THR A 95 -26.96 -16.21 5.41
CA THR A 95 -27.49 -16.82 4.18
C THR A 95 -26.43 -16.79 3.06
N ALA A 96 -25.98 -17.96 2.59
CA ALA A 96 -25.09 -18.03 1.41
C ALA A 96 -25.77 -17.43 0.15
N PRO A 97 -24.98 -16.97 -0.83
CA PRO A 97 -23.51 -16.91 -0.91
C PRO A 97 -22.89 -15.96 0.10
N PHE A 98 -21.62 -16.26 0.44
CA PHE A 98 -20.79 -15.41 1.29
C PHE A 98 -19.62 -14.84 0.50
N VAL A 99 -19.24 -13.60 0.77
CA VAL A 99 -17.91 -13.05 0.46
C VAL A 99 -17.14 -12.94 1.77
N ILE A 100 -15.87 -13.34 1.73
CA ILE A 100 -14.96 -13.31 2.86
C ILE A 100 -13.78 -12.42 2.49
N LEU A 101 -13.49 -11.44 3.36
CA LEU A 101 -12.35 -10.53 3.21
C LEU A 101 -11.35 -10.81 4.32
N ALA A 102 -10.07 -10.84 3.96
CA ALA A 102 -8.96 -10.85 4.91
C ALA A 102 -8.17 -9.56 4.70
N SER A 103 -8.24 -8.66 5.66
CA SER A 103 -7.51 -7.38 5.63
C SER A 103 -6.33 -7.46 6.59
N ASP A 104 -5.13 -7.16 6.07
CA ASP A 104 -3.94 -7.03 6.87
C ASP A 104 -4.09 -5.83 7.83
N PRO A 105 -4.04 -6.01 9.16
CA PRO A 105 -4.18 -4.92 10.11
C PRO A 105 -3.05 -3.90 9.99
N GLN A 106 -2.01 -4.23 9.26
CA GLN A 106 -0.79 -3.46 9.09
C GLN A 106 -0.74 -2.71 7.77
N GLY A 107 -1.63 -3.10 6.83
CA GLY A 107 -1.76 -2.44 5.55
C GLY A 107 -0.64 -2.74 4.55
N ILE A 108 0.21 -3.75 4.81
CA ILE A 108 1.27 -4.17 3.89
C ILE A 108 0.68 -4.95 2.72
N ALA A 109 -0.09 -6.00 3.03
CA ALA A 109 -0.76 -6.80 2.01
C ALA A 109 -2.09 -6.16 1.58
N SER A 110 -2.40 -6.24 0.30
CA SER A 110 -3.73 -5.91 -0.20
C SER A 110 -4.79 -6.81 0.43
N THR A 111 -6.00 -6.29 0.64
CA THR A 111 -7.13 -7.09 1.12
C THR A 111 -7.38 -8.27 0.17
N GLN A 112 -7.34 -9.47 0.72
CA GLN A 112 -7.66 -10.69 -0.02
C GLN A 112 -9.14 -10.99 0.05
N VAL A 113 -9.69 -11.56 -1.03
CA VAL A 113 -11.12 -11.84 -1.18
C VAL A 113 -11.34 -13.31 -1.51
N SER A 114 -12.35 -13.90 -0.89
CA SER A 114 -12.81 -15.25 -1.23
C SER A 114 -14.34 -15.30 -1.28
N VAL A 115 -14.89 -16.34 -1.88
CA VAL A 115 -16.33 -16.55 -1.96
C VAL A 115 -16.69 -17.98 -1.59
N LEU A 116 -17.85 -18.15 -0.96
CA LEU A 116 -18.47 -19.46 -0.75
C LEU A 116 -19.91 -19.41 -1.26
N ALA A 117 -20.18 -20.10 -2.37
CA ALA A 117 -21.51 -20.09 -2.97
C ALA A 117 -22.56 -20.85 -2.16
N ALA A 118 -22.16 -21.88 -1.39
CA ALA A 118 -23.05 -22.67 -0.55
C ALA A 118 -22.27 -23.32 0.59
N LEU A 119 -22.89 -23.47 1.75
CA LEU A 119 -22.33 -24.22 2.87
C LEU A 119 -22.19 -25.71 2.53
N THR A 120 -21.21 -26.37 3.13
CA THR A 120 -21.00 -27.81 2.99
C THR A 120 -22.21 -28.58 3.57
N SER A 121 -22.90 -29.30 2.74
CA SER A 121 -24.09 -30.02 3.14
C SER A 121 -23.80 -31.06 4.23
N GLY A 122 -24.61 -31.04 5.30
CA GLY A 122 -24.46 -31.96 6.43
C GLY A 122 -23.28 -31.69 7.36
N SER A 123 -22.52 -30.61 7.15
CA SER A 123 -21.43 -30.19 8.04
C SER A 123 -21.79 -28.91 8.81
N SER A 124 -21.35 -28.83 10.05
CA SER A 124 -21.40 -27.59 10.85
C SER A 124 -20.27 -26.61 10.51
N THR A 125 -19.31 -27.04 9.67
CA THR A 125 -18.14 -26.24 9.31
C THR A 125 -17.87 -26.37 7.81
N SER A 126 -17.59 -25.23 7.15
CA SER A 126 -17.13 -25.17 5.76
C SER A 126 -15.73 -24.55 5.71
N ILE A 127 -14.83 -25.14 4.91
CA ILE A 127 -13.49 -24.55 4.70
C ILE A 127 -13.59 -23.48 3.62
N VAL A 128 -12.99 -22.33 3.88
CA VAL A 128 -12.86 -21.22 2.92
C VAL A 128 -11.51 -20.53 3.14
N ASN A 129 -10.55 -20.79 2.29
CA ASN A 129 -9.29 -20.07 2.32
C ASN A 129 -9.46 -18.66 1.73
N VAL A 130 -8.62 -17.70 2.15
CA VAL A 130 -8.64 -16.31 1.67
C VAL A 130 -7.23 -15.93 1.24
N THR A 131 -6.97 -16.00 -0.06
CA THR A 131 -5.61 -15.92 -0.63
C THR A 131 -5.60 -15.15 -1.96
N THR A 132 -4.42 -14.92 -2.51
CA THR A 132 -4.24 -14.39 -3.87
C THR A 132 -5.00 -15.23 -4.92
N LEU A 133 -5.02 -16.57 -4.77
CA LEU A 133 -5.78 -17.47 -5.66
C LEU A 133 -7.28 -17.25 -5.56
N THR A 134 -7.81 -17.11 -4.34
CA THR A 134 -9.25 -16.87 -4.15
C THR A 134 -9.67 -15.47 -4.53
N THR A 135 -8.75 -14.48 -4.43
CA THR A 135 -8.94 -13.12 -4.93
C THR A 135 -9.08 -13.13 -6.46
N ALA A 136 -8.22 -13.89 -7.16
CA ALA A 136 -8.34 -14.09 -8.61
C ALA A 136 -9.67 -14.74 -9.01
N ILE A 137 -10.12 -15.77 -8.27
CA ILE A 137 -11.43 -16.41 -8.49
C ILE A 137 -12.56 -15.40 -8.26
N SER A 138 -12.48 -14.61 -7.20
CA SER A 138 -13.49 -13.59 -6.88
C SER A 138 -13.60 -12.53 -7.97
N ALA A 139 -12.48 -12.10 -8.55
CA ALA A 139 -12.46 -11.18 -9.70
C ALA A 139 -13.14 -11.79 -10.94
N LEU A 140 -12.90 -13.08 -11.24
CA LEU A 140 -13.55 -13.82 -12.33
C LEU A 140 -15.08 -13.94 -12.17
N LEU A 141 -15.63 -13.64 -11.01
CA LEU A 141 -17.07 -13.64 -10.74
C LEU A 141 -17.72 -12.27 -10.92
N THR A 142 -16.93 -11.21 -11.13
CA THR A 142 -17.42 -9.84 -11.32
C THR A 142 -17.26 -9.37 -12.77
N SER A 143 -18.18 -8.57 -13.26
CA SER A 143 -18.09 -8.00 -14.63
C SER A 143 -17.05 -6.91 -14.75
N SER A 144 -16.73 -6.23 -13.64
CA SER A 144 -15.71 -5.19 -13.57
C SER A 144 -14.29 -5.75 -13.43
N GLY A 145 -14.14 -7.03 -13.06
CA GLY A 145 -12.86 -7.59 -12.64
C GLY A 145 -12.38 -7.09 -11.26
N ASN A 146 -13.22 -6.34 -10.52
CA ASN A 146 -12.89 -5.90 -9.17
C ASN A 146 -13.50 -6.86 -8.14
N PRO A 147 -12.70 -7.67 -7.41
CA PRO A 147 -13.23 -8.64 -6.46
C PRO A 147 -14.00 -7.99 -5.30
N SER A 148 -13.70 -6.71 -4.98
CA SER A 148 -14.38 -5.96 -3.91
C SER A 148 -15.84 -5.62 -4.23
N ASP A 149 -16.26 -5.70 -5.49
CA ASP A 149 -17.65 -5.49 -5.88
C ASP A 149 -18.58 -6.53 -5.23
N LEU A 150 -18.10 -7.73 -4.95
CA LEU A 150 -18.88 -8.75 -4.23
C LEU A 150 -19.21 -8.33 -2.81
N ALA A 151 -18.37 -7.52 -2.18
CA ALA A 151 -18.60 -7.00 -0.83
C ALA A 151 -19.48 -5.74 -0.82
N SER A 152 -19.40 -4.91 -1.86
CA SER A 152 -20.11 -3.63 -1.96
C SER A 152 -21.47 -3.74 -2.63
N ASN A 153 -21.73 -4.82 -3.39
CA ASN A 153 -22.94 -5.02 -4.18
C ASN A 153 -23.60 -6.38 -3.85
N SER A 154 -24.63 -6.34 -3.00
CA SER A 154 -25.38 -7.54 -2.60
C SER A 154 -26.01 -8.29 -3.76
N SER A 155 -26.39 -7.60 -4.84
CA SER A 155 -26.94 -8.27 -6.03
C SER A 155 -25.86 -9.04 -6.79
N ALA A 156 -24.65 -8.51 -6.87
CA ALA A 156 -23.50 -9.21 -7.45
C ALA A 156 -23.16 -10.47 -6.63
N LEU A 157 -23.13 -10.34 -5.30
CA LEU A 157 -22.89 -11.49 -4.43
C LEU A 157 -24.03 -12.55 -4.56
N ALA A 158 -25.29 -12.12 -4.54
CA ALA A 158 -26.43 -13.04 -4.66
C ALA A 158 -26.45 -13.81 -5.99
N ALA A 159 -25.81 -13.32 -7.05
CA ALA A 159 -25.69 -13.98 -8.34
C ALA A 159 -24.60 -15.08 -8.36
N VAL A 160 -23.76 -15.19 -7.33
CA VAL A 160 -22.71 -16.22 -7.24
C VAL A 160 -23.34 -17.58 -7.00
N THR A 161 -23.01 -18.54 -7.85
CA THR A 161 -23.50 -19.93 -7.78
C THR A 161 -22.34 -20.93 -7.69
N PRO A 162 -22.57 -22.15 -7.20
CA PRO A 162 -21.54 -23.20 -7.25
C PRO A 162 -21.00 -23.45 -8.67
N ALA A 163 -21.86 -23.33 -9.69
CA ALA A 163 -21.46 -23.51 -11.09
C ALA A 163 -20.53 -22.38 -11.57
N SER A 164 -20.84 -21.09 -11.23
CA SER A 164 -19.97 -19.97 -11.59
C SER A 164 -18.61 -20.03 -10.89
N VAL A 165 -18.58 -20.44 -9.63
CA VAL A 165 -17.31 -20.65 -8.88
C VAL A 165 -16.49 -21.78 -9.52
N ALA A 166 -17.13 -22.93 -9.85
CA ALA A 166 -16.44 -24.03 -10.50
C ALA A 166 -15.86 -23.63 -11.88
N ALA A 167 -16.58 -22.82 -12.65
CA ALA A 167 -16.09 -22.27 -13.92
C ALA A 167 -14.89 -21.33 -13.72
N ALA A 168 -14.94 -20.46 -12.73
CA ALA A 168 -13.82 -19.56 -12.40
C ALA A 168 -12.57 -20.36 -11.97
N VAL A 169 -12.73 -21.40 -11.14
CA VAL A 169 -11.63 -22.31 -10.77
C VAL A 169 -11.07 -23.04 -11.99
N ALA A 170 -11.93 -23.49 -12.92
CA ALA A 170 -11.48 -24.15 -14.15
C ALA A 170 -10.66 -23.21 -15.04
N ASN A 171 -11.10 -21.95 -15.19
CA ASN A 171 -10.35 -20.92 -15.93
C ASN A 171 -8.98 -20.64 -15.29
N LEU A 172 -8.95 -20.52 -13.97
CA LEU A 172 -7.70 -20.31 -13.25
C LEU A 172 -6.72 -21.48 -13.43
N LYS A 173 -7.19 -22.72 -13.43
CA LYS A 173 -6.37 -23.93 -13.69
C LYS A 173 -5.70 -23.90 -15.06
N VAL A 174 -6.35 -23.37 -16.08
CA VAL A 174 -5.75 -23.22 -17.42
C VAL A 174 -4.58 -22.23 -17.36
N ALA A 175 -4.81 -21.06 -16.79
CA ALA A 175 -3.78 -20.03 -16.67
C ALA A 175 -2.57 -20.51 -15.84
N LEU A 176 -2.81 -21.28 -14.80
CA LEU A 176 -1.78 -21.73 -13.83
C LEU A 176 -1.16 -23.10 -14.15
N SER A 177 -1.48 -23.75 -15.26
CA SER A 177 -1.10 -25.16 -15.50
C SER A 177 0.40 -25.44 -15.36
N ALA A 178 1.28 -24.55 -15.86
CA ALA A 178 2.73 -24.69 -15.72
C ALA A 178 3.20 -24.48 -14.26
N ILE A 179 2.62 -23.50 -13.57
CA ILE A 179 2.93 -23.16 -12.17
C ILE A 179 2.47 -24.29 -11.22
N LEU A 180 1.26 -24.85 -11.44
CA LEU A 180 0.77 -26.01 -10.68
C LEU A 180 1.72 -27.20 -10.80
N THR A 181 2.16 -27.49 -12.04
CA THR A 181 3.10 -28.58 -12.31
C THR A 181 4.44 -28.35 -11.61
N ALA A 182 5.01 -27.14 -11.69
CA ALA A 182 6.28 -26.80 -11.04
C ALA A 182 6.23 -26.94 -9.51
N ASN A 183 5.08 -26.65 -8.90
CA ASN A 183 4.86 -26.78 -7.45
C ASN A 183 4.33 -28.16 -7.02
N GLY A 184 4.27 -29.15 -7.93
CA GLY A 184 3.80 -30.50 -7.63
C GLY A 184 2.31 -30.58 -7.28
N VAL A 185 1.50 -29.58 -7.65
CA VAL A 185 0.07 -29.53 -7.39
C VAL A 185 -0.71 -30.16 -8.54
N SER A 186 -1.52 -31.18 -8.21
CA SER A 186 -2.38 -31.83 -9.20
C SER A 186 -3.55 -30.92 -9.60
N ALA A 187 -3.66 -30.59 -10.88
CA ALA A 187 -4.79 -29.82 -11.39
C ALA A 187 -6.15 -30.53 -11.17
N ALA A 188 -6.17 -31.85 -11.08
CA ALA A 188 -7.41 -32.62 -10.84
C ALA A 188 -7.96 -32.38 -9.42
N SER A 189 -7.10 -32.31 -8.41
CA SER A 189 -7.46 -32.09 -7.00
C SER A 189 -7.30 -30.65 -6.53
N PHE A 190 -6.93 -29.72 -7.41
CA PHE A 190 -6.73 -28.33 -7.04
C PHE A 190 -8.05 -27.65 -6.69
N ASP A 191 -8.22 -27.36 -5.42
CA ASP A 191 -9.33 -26.59 -4.85
C ASP A 191 -8.78 -25.51 -3.92
N PRO A 192 -8.52 -24.30 -4.44
CA PRO A 192 -7.91 -23.23 -3.66
C PRO A 192 -8.84 -22.61 -2.62
N ILE A 193 -10.16 -22.85 -2.70
CA ILE A 193 -11.15 -22.33 -1.74
C ILE A 193 -11.33 -23.33 -0.59
N GLY A 194 -11.65 -24.59 -0.90
CA GLY A 194 -12.16 -25.56 0.08
C GLY A 194 -11.15 -26.58 0.58
N ALA A 195 -9.97 -26.70 -0.04
CA ALA A 195 -8.95 -27.63 0.43
C ALA A 195 -8.06 -26.98 1.51
N PRO A 196 -7.82 -27.65 2.66
CA PRO A 196 -6.89 -27.14 3.66
C PRO A 196 -5.46 -27.09 3.10
N PHE A 197 -4.70 -26.04 3.42
CA PHE A 197 -3.27 -25.92 3.12
C PHE A 197 -2.54 -25.21 4.27
N THR A 198 -1.22 -25.26 4.24
CA THR A 198 -0.36 -24.55 5.17
C THR A 198 0.44 -23.49 4.41
N ALA A 199 0.49 -22.27 4.92
CA ALA A 199 1.31 -21.19 4.37
C ALA A 199 2.79 -21.45 4.75
N ASN A 200 3.53 -22.13 3.87
CA ASN A 200 4.88 -22.63 4.09
C ASN A 200 5.76 -22.62 2.83
N HIS A 201 5.36 -21.85 1.83
CA HIS A 201 6.05 -21.68 0.55
C HIS A 201 6.15 -22.94 -0.33
N THR A 202 5.33 -23.98 -0.06
CA THR A 202 5.33 -25.22 -0.83
C THR A 202 3.92 -25.63 -1.28
N GLY A 203 3.83 -26.48 -2.32
CA GLY A 203 2.53 -26.94 -2.83
C GLY A 203 1.63 -25.78 -3.26
N VAL A 204 0.42 -25.69 -2.70
CA VAL A 204 -0.54 -24.61 -3.03
C VAL A 204 0.02 -23.24 -2.63
N ASP A 205 0.73 -23.15 -1.52
CA ASP A 205 1.35 -21.90 -1.09
C ASP A 205 2.49 -21.46 -2.02
N GLY A 206 3.29 -22.40 -2.53
CA GLY A 206 4.28 -22.12 -3.58
C GLY A 206 3.64 -21.64 -4.90
N VAL A 207 2.41 -22.06 -5.20
CA VAL A 207 1.63 -21.48 -6.31
C VAL A 207 1.27 -20.02 -6.02
N ILE A 208 0.89 -19.69 -4.76
CA ILE A 208 0.59 -18.32 -4.35
C ILE A 208 1.84 -17.45 -4.49
N ASP A 209 3.02 -17.92 -4.07
CA ASP A 209 4.31 -17.21 -4.22
C ASP A 209 4.70 -16.94 -5.67
N SER A 210 4.19 -17.75 -6.59
CA SER A 210 4.53 -17.69 -8.02
C SER A 210 3.72 -16.65 -8.81
N ILE A 211 2.68 -16.04 -8.19
CA ILE A 211 1.71 -15.19 -8.87
C ILE A 211 1.47 -13.88 -8.12
N GLN A 212 0.96 -12.89 -8.85
CA GLN A 212 0.42 -11.67 -8.28
C GLN A 212 -0.91 -11.33 -8.95
N VAL A 213 -1.85 -10.81 -8.16
CA VAL A 213 -3.04 -10.11 -8.66
C VAL A 213 -2.69 -8.62 -8.68
N VAL A 214 -2.59 -8.05 -9.86
CA VAL A 214 -2.21 -6.66 -10.08
C VAL A 214 -3.40 -5.86 -10.61
N ASN A 215 -3.41 -4.56 -10.34
CA ASN A 215 -4.46 -3.71 -10.87
C ASN A 215 -4.32 -3.57 -12.41
N ASP A 216 -5.41 -3.84 -13.12
CA ASP A 216 -5.52 -3.49 -14.54
C ASP A 216 -5.60 -1.97 -14.70
N PRO A 217 -4.89 -1.36 -15.67
CA PRO A 217 -4.94 0.09 -15.89
C PRO A 217 -6.34 0.67 -16.10
N SER A 218 -7.30 -0.14 -16.53
CA SER A 218 -8.69 0.29 -16.74
C SER A 218 -9.60 0.15 -15.52
N GLY A 219 -9.14 -0.49 -14.45
CA GLY A 219 -9.83 -0.51 -13.15
C GLY A 219 -10.30 -1.88 -12.65
N GLY A 220 -9.98 -2.97 -13.35
CA GLY A 220 -10.10 -4.34 -12.87
C GLY A 220 -8.79 -4.86 -12.29
N VAL A 221 -8.63 -6.17 -12.27
CA VAL A 221 -7.37 -6.82 -11.91
C VAL A 221 -6.97 -7.88 -12.93
N ASP A 222 -5.66 -8.07 -13.07
CA ASP A 222 -5.02 -9.08 -13.89
C ASP A 222 -4.26 -10.06 -13.00
N LEU A 223 -4.06 -11.28 -13.50
CA LEU A 223 -3.16 -12.26 -12.92
C LEU A 223 -1.86 -12.28 -13.72
N ILE A 224 -0.73 -12.18 -13.03
CA ILE A 224 0.62 -12.28 -13.62
C ILE A 224 1.44 -13.35 -12.91
N SER A 225 2.47 -13.86 -13.60
CA SER A 225 3.51 -14.68 -12.97
C SER A 225 4.71 -13.82 -12.59
N THR A 226 5.35 -14.13 -11.47
CA THR A 226 6.65 -13.54 -11.08
C THR A 226 7.77 -13.88 -12.08
N ALA A 227 7.58 -14.89 -12.92
CA ALA A 227 8.53 -15.27 -13.99
C ALA A 227 8.51 -14.34 -15.20
N ASP A 228 7.34 -13.76 -15.50
CA ASP A 228 7.13 -12.83 -16.62
C ASP A 228 5.91 -11.93 -16.32
N PRO A 229 6.11 -10.85 -15.61
CA PRO A 229 5.05 -9.90 -15.29
C PRO A 229 4.50 -9.13 -16.49
N SER A 230 5.15 -9.21 -17.65
CA SER A 230 4.67 -8.59 -18.90
C SER A 230 3.51 -9.37 -19.54
N THR A 231 3.38 -10.67 -19.18
CA THR A 231 2.27 -11.52 -19.61
C THR A 231 1.19 -11.52 -18.54
N SER A 232 0.04 -10.93 -18.84
CA SER A 232 -1.11 -10.88 -17.93
C SER A 232 -2.30 -11.69 -18.42
N VAL A 233 -3.13 -12.11 -17.48
CA VAL A 233 -4.41 -12.78 -17.71
C VAL A 233 -5.52 -11.95 -17.08
N PRO A 234 -6.41 -11.31 -17.88
CA PRO A 234 -7.51 -10.52 -17.36
C PRO A 234 -8.47 -11.34 -16.50
N LEU A 235 -8.86 -10.81 -15.36
CA LEU A 235 -9.73 -11.48 -14.39
C LEU A 235 -11.10 -10.78 -14.32
N HIS A 236 -12.03 -11.16 -15.17
CA HIS A 236 -13.43 -10.70 -15.13
C HIS A 236 -14.39 -11.79 -15.58
N SER A 237 -15.67 -11.66 -15.26
CA SER A 237 -16.68 -12.63 -15.71
C SER A 237 -16.77 -12.64 -17.23
N GLY A 238 -16.75 -13.83 -17.81
CA GLY A 238 -16.70 -14.01 -19.27
C GLY A 238 -15.28 -14.02 -19.86
N ALA A 239 -14.24 -13.73 -19.10
CA ALA A 239 -12.87 -13.99 -19.52
C ALA A 239 -12.64 -15.51 -19.64
N SER A 240 -12.09 -15.92 -20.76
CA SER A 240 -11.65 -17.30 -20.99
C SER A 240 -10.16 -17.28 -21.24
N PRO A 241 -9.33 -17.50 -20.22
CA PRO A 241 -7.89 -17.44 -20.38
C PRO A 241 -7.42 -18.51 -21.36
N SER A 242 -6.85 -18.06 -22.48
CA SER A 242 -6.13 -18.91 -23.43
C SER A 242 -4.62 -18.89 -23.18
N THR A 243 -4.17 -17.99 -22.29
CA THR A 243 -2.76 -17.77 -21.94
C THR A 243 -2.41 -18.59 -20.71
N THR A 244 -1.32 -19.33 -20.80
CA THR A 244 -0.69 -20.02 -19.67
C THR A 244 0.45 -19.18 -19.14
N LEU A 245 0.44 -18.88 -17.85
CA LEU A 245 1.49 -18.13 -17.18
C LEU A 245 2.72 -19.04 -16.99
N PRO A 246 3.95 -18.54 -17.25
CA PRO A 246 5.17 -19.30 -17.06
C PRO A 246 5.45 -19.59 -15.59
N ALA A 247 6.04 -20.75 -15.31
CA ALA A 247 6.52 -21.07 -13.97
C ALA A 247 7.81 -20.31 -13.64
N PRO A 248 7.97 -19.83 -12.38
CA PRO A 248 9.20 -19.16 -11.98
C PRO A 248 10.42 -20.09 -11.95
N PRO A 249 11.64 -19.54 -12.11
CA PRO A 249 12.88 -20.31 -12.13
C PRO A 249 13.33 -20.81 -10.75
N ALA A 250 12.65 -20.39 -9.68
CA ALA A 250 12.84 -20.87 -8.32
C ALA A 250 11.48 -21.09 -7.65
N LEU A 251 11.40 -22.06 -6.73
CA LEU A 251 10.20 -22.32 -5.92
C LEU A 251 10.09 -21.29 -4.78
N GLY A 252 8.91 -21.13 -4.19
CA GLY A 252 8.60 -20.08 -3.22
C GLY A 252 9.52 -20.04 -1.98
N ASP A 253 10.12 -21.18 -1.59
CA ASP A 253 10.98 -21.29 -0.42
C ASP A 253 12.44 -20.78 -0.59
N TYR A 254 12.82 -20.36 -1.79
CA TYR A 254 14.21 -19.95 -2.11
C TYR A 254 14.70 -18.74 -1.30
N LEU A 255 13.82 -17.90 -0.80
CA LEU A 255 14.14 -16.73 0.04
C LEU A 255 14.26 -17.04 1.53
N THR A 256 13.89 -18.24 1.98
CA THR A 256 13.85 -18.59 3.42
C THR A 256 15.21 -18.42 4.10
N SER A 257 16.29 -18.86 3.45
CA SER A 257 17.65 -18.71 3.97
C SER A 257 18.11 -17.26 4.01
N VAL A 258 17.80 -16.46 2.98
CA VAL A 258 18.11 -15.03 2.89
C VAL A 258 17.38 -14.25 4.00
N ALA A 259 16.08 -14.50 4.18
CA ALA A 259 15.26 -13.86 5.21
C ALA A 259 15.79 -14.16 6.63
N SER A 260 16.13 -15.43 6.88
CA SER A 260 16.71 -15.85 8.16
C SER A 260 18.06 -15.20 8.44
N ALA A 261 18.96 -15.20 7.43
CA ALA A 261 20.28 -14.59 7.56
C ALA A 261 20.18 -13.05 7.71
N LEU A 262 19.28 -12.38 6.97
CA LEU A 262 19.05 -10.95 7.10
C LEU A 262 18.55 -10.58 8.50
N SER A 263 17.59 -11.33 9.03
CA SER A 263 17.07 -11.11 10.39
C SER A 263 18.16 -11.24 11.44
N GLN A 264 19.03 -12.24 11.33
CA GLN A 264 20.17 -12.44 12.24
C GLN A 264 21.23 -11.34 12.07
N CYS A 265 21.49 -10.91 10.83
CA CYS A 265 22.39 -9.79 10.53
C CYS A 265 21.92 -8.51 11.23
N LEU A 266 20.65 -8.15 11.07
CA LEU A 266 20.06 -6.95 11.69
C LEU A 266 19.98 -7.06 13.23
N ALA A 267 19.93 -8.28 13.77
CA ALA A 267 20.06 -8.54 15.21
C ALA A 267 21.51 -8.47 15.73
N GLY A 268 22.50 -8.18 14.87
CA GLY A 268 23.90 -7.99 15.24
C GLY A 268 24.84 -9.19 15.03
N THR A 269 24.37 -10.26 14.35
CA THR A 269 25.21 -11.42 14.03
C THR A 269 26.01 -11.17 12.74
N SER A 270 27.24 -10.70 12.84
CA SER A 270 28.06 -10.27 11.70
C SER A 270 28.32 -11.37 10.65
N SER A 271 28.44 -12.64 11.05
CA SER A 271 28.59 -13.76 10.12
C SER A 271 27.35 -14.01 9.27
N ALA A 272 26.16 -13.69 9.77
CA ALA A 272 24.91 -13.79 9.01
C ALA A 272 24.81 -12.68 7.96
N CYS A 273 25.44 -11.52 8.18
CA CYS A 273 25.45 -10.44 7.19
C CYS A 273 26.14 -10.85 5.89
N SER A 274 27.28 -11.54 5.98
CA SER A 274 27.99 -12.03 4.77
C SER A 274 27.29 -13.20 4.06
N THR A 275 26.29 -13.80 4.71
CA THR A 275 25.43 -14.82 4.09
C THR A 275 24.21 -14.18 3.43
N ALA A 276 23.69 -13.08 4.00
CA ALA A 276 22.50 -12.41 3.49
C ALA A 276 22.80 -11.39 2.40
N ILE A 277 23.98 -10.74 2.45
CA ILE A 277 24.32 -9.57 1.64
C ILE A 277 25.62 -9.82 0.89
N ASP A 278 25.60 -9.65 -0.44
CA ASP A 278 26.78 -9.82 -1.30
C ASP A 278 27.85 -8.78 -0.99
N ALA A 279 29.12 -9.17 -1.21
CA ALA A 279 30.26 -8.28 -1.01
C ALA A 279 30.28 -7.09 -1.99
N ASN A 280 29.65 -7.23 -3.16
CA ASN A 280 29.50 -6.19 -4.18
C ASN A 280 28.15 -5.47 -4.08
N TYR A 281 27.48 -5.54 -2.92
CA TYR A 281 26.21 -4.87 -2.70
C TYR A 281 26.26 -3.39 -3.08
N LEU A 282 25.34 -2.97 -3.93
CA LEU A 282 25.13 -1.58 -4.30
C LEU A 282 23.63 -1.30 -4.45
N GLU A 283 23.11 -0.40 -3.63
CA GLU A 283 21.69 -0.01 -3.67
C GLU A 283 21.60 1.51 -3.65
N ASN A 284 21.05 2.11 -4.72
CA ASN A 284 20.87 3.56 -4.80
C ASN A 284 22.18 4.34 -4.55
N GLY A 285 23.33 3.81 -4.96
CA GLY A 285 24.66 4.37 -4.72
C GLY A 285 25.26 4.09 -3.33
N PHE A 286 24.54 3.43 -2.44
CA PHE A 286 25.06 3.01 -1.15
C PHE A 286 25.71 1.62 -1.25
N ALA A 287 26.96 1.51 -0.80
CA ALA A 287 27.68 0.24 -0.72
C ALA A 287 27.40 -0.54 0.59
N SER A 288 26.44 -0.10 1.38
CA SER A 288 26.07 -0.72 2.67
C SER A 288 24.54 -0.82 2.76
N PHE A 289 24.05 -2.00 3.07
CA PHE A 289 22.62 -2.27 3.26
C PHE A 289 21.97 -1.34 4.31
N THR A 290 22.65 -1.15 5.46
CA THR A 290 22.14 -0.29 6.52
C THR A 290 22.07 1.19 6.14
N SER A 291 22.97 1.63 5.24
CA SER A 291 22.93 3.00 4.71
C SER A 291 21.83 3.18 3.65
N ALA A 292 21.60 2.15 2.84
CA ALA A 292 20.53 2.16 1.83
C ALA A 292 19.13 2.05 2.48
N HIS A 293 19.01 1.27 3.56
CA HIS A 293 17.75 0.95 4.21
C HIS A 293 17.80 1.23 5.72
N PRO A 294 17.99 2.50 6.14
CA PRO A 294 18.15 2.85 7.56
C PRO A 294 16.91 2.53 8.41
N ALA A 295 15.72 2.51 7.81
CA ALA A 295 14.49 2.20 8.53
C ALA A 295 14.45 0.75 9.01
N ILE A 296 14.62 -0.23 8.12
CA ILE A 296 14.65 -1.67 8.49
C ILE A 296 15.86 -2.00 9.38
N ALA A 297 16.95 -1.26 9.22
CA ALA A 297 18.17 -1.41 10.05
C ALA A 297 18.04 -0.79 11.45
N THR A 298 16.88 -0.21 11.80
CA THR A 298 16.60 0.29 13.15
C THR A 298 16.60 -0.87 14.16
N SER A 299 17.33 -0.70 15.26
CA SER A 299 17.39 -1.71 16.33
C SER A 299 15.99 -2.06 16.85
N GLY A 300 15.64 -3.34 16.86
CA GLY A 300 14.33 -3.85 17.26
C GLY A 300 13.28 -3.87 16.14
N ALA A 301 13.66 -3.56 14.90
CA ALA A 301 12.78 -3.79 13.75
C ALA A 301 12.58 -5.30 13.55
N THR A 302 11.35 -5.68 13.19
CA THR A 302 10.99 -7.07 12.85
C THR A 302 10.88 -7.19 11.34
N VAL A 303 11.62 -8.12 10.74
CA VAL A 303 11.59 -8.44 9.32
C VAL A 303 10.57 -9.55 9.08
N PHE A 304 9.67 -9.36 8.11
CA PHE A 304 8.74 -10.39 7.67
C PHE A 304 9.28 -11.13 6.44
N PRO A 305 8.72 -12.30 6.10
CA PRO A 305 9.12 -13.05 4.93
C PRO A 305 9.02 -12.20 3.65
N PRO A 306 10.07 -12.19 2.81
CA PRO A 306 10.07 -11.45 1.56
C PRO A 306 9.14 -12.07 0.51
N HIS A 307 8.65 -11.23 -0.42
CA HIS A 307 7.85 -11.63 -1.57
C HIS A 307 8.60 -11.35 -2.87
N THR A 308 8.58 -12.31 -3.79
CA THR A 308 9.13 -12.10 -5.14
C THR A 308 8.17 -11.25 -5.96
N LEU A 309 8.72 -10.19 -6.59
CA LEU A 309 7.99 -9.34 -7.52
C LEU A 309 8.20 -9.77 -8.96
N GLU A 310 9.47 -10.01 -9.35
CA GLU A 310 9.86 -10.37 -10.70
C GLU A 310 11.15 -11.16 -10.68
N PHE A 311 11.26 -12.20 -11.51
CA PHE A 311 12.53 -12.84 -11.86
C PHE A 311 13.06 -12.28 -13.17
N PHE A 312 14.33 -11.94 -13.21
CA PHE A 312 15.01 -11.43 -14.41
C PHE A 312 16.46 -11.91 -14.48
N LYS A 313 17.14 -11.57 -15.57
CA LYS A 313 18.57 -11.84 -15.70
C LYS A 313 19.32 -10.54 -15.93
N ARG A 314 20.44 -10.37 -15.20
CA ARG A 314 21.42 -9.32 -15.45
C ARG A 314 22.75 -9.97 -15.78
N ASP A 315 23.30 -9.66 -16.95
CA ASP A 315 24.56 -10.22 -17.45
C ASP A 315 24.66 -11.76 -17.38
N GLY A 316 23.52 -12.42 -17.60
CA GLY A 316 23.39 -13.88 -17.55
C GLY A 316 23.13 -14.48 -16.17
N THR A 317 23.31 -13.72 -15.09
CA THR A 317 23.00 -14.14 -13.70
C THR A 317 21.49 -14.07 -13.47
N GLN A 318 20.92 -15.11 -12.84
CA GLN A 318 19.52 -15.09 -12.42
C GLN A 318 19.38 -14.20 -11.19
N GLU A 319 18.50 -13.21 -11.28
CA GLU A 319 18.16 -12.28 -10.22
C GLU A 319 16.66 -12.27 -9.96
N ALA A 320 16.26 -11.70 -8.83
CA ALA A 320 14.88 -11.41 -8.54
C ALA A 320 14.74 -10.06 -7.81
N LEU A 321 13.76 -9.28 -8.22
CA LEU A 321 13.28 -8.12 -7.49
C LEU A 321 12.38 -8.65 -6.36
N ILE A 322 12.66 -8.27 -5.12
CA ILE A 322 11.89 -8.71 -3.95
C ILE A 322 11.41 -7.53 -3.12
N GLU A 323 10.29 -7.71 -2.46
CA GLU A 323 9.79 -6.82 -1.41
C GLU A 323 10.02 -7.46 -0.05
N VAL A 324 10.56 -6.71 0.89
CA VAL A 324 10.82 -7.15 2.27
C VAL A 324 10.00 -6.26 3.22
N PRO A 325 8.88 -6.75 3.75
CA PRO A 325 8.10 -6.04 4.74
C PRO A 325 8.78 -6.01 6.10
N TYR A 326 8.57 -4.96 6.88
CA TYR A 326 9.12 -4.84 8.23
C TYR A 326 8.23 -4.00 9.16
N LEU A 327 8.34 -4.25 10.47
CA LEU A 327 7.70 -3.49 11.53
C LEU A 327 8.76 -2.79 12.38
N LEU A 328 8.61 -1.49 12.54
CA LEU A 328 9.48 -0.69 13.43
C LEU A 328 9.02 -0.80 14.89
N PRO A 329 9.90 -0.57 15.86
CA PRO A 329 9.54 -0.53 17.30
C PRO A 329 8.48 0.52 17.65
N SER A 330 8.32 1.54 16.81
CA SER A 330 7.26 2.55 16.93
C SER A 330 5.87 2.02 16.61
N GLY A 331 5.75 0.79 16.07
CA GLY A 331 4.51 0.24 15.52
C GLY A 331 4.23 0.67 14.08
N ALA A 332 5.13 1.44 13.46
CA ALA A 332 5.01 1.82 12.05
C ALA A 332 5.48 0.67 11.15
N PHE A 333 4.68 0.38 10.14
CA PHE A 333 5.00 -0.59 9.09
C PHE A 333 5.70 0.08 7.93
N GLY A 334 6.56 -0.69 7.26
CA GLY A 334 7.19 -0.33 6.03
C GLY A 334 7.53 -1.55 5.18
N SER A 335 7.90 -1.29 3.94
CA SER A 335 8.53 -2.29 3.08
C SER A 335 9.71 -1.65 2.37
N MET A 336 10.68 -2.48 1.98
CA MET A 336 11.73 -2.09 1.05
C MET A 336 11.69 -3.02 -0.16
N VAL A 337 12.10 -2.49 -1.31
CA VAL A 337 12.31 -3.28 -2.52
C VAL A 337 13.81 -3.32 -2.79
N THR A 338 14.34 -4.51 -3.04
CA THR A 338 15.76 -4.73 -3.36
C THR A 338 15.92 -5.90 -4.32
N THR A 339 17.13 -6.17 -4.76
CA THR A 339 17.43 -7.27 -5.70
C THR A 339 18.25 -8.34 -5.01
N VAL A 340 17.86 -9.60 -5.21
CA VAL A 340 18.64 -10.77 -4.85
C VAL A 340 19.19 -11.43 -6.11
N GLN A 341 20.35 -12.09 -5.99
CA GLN A 341 20.98 -12.86 -7.06
C GLN A 341 21.16 -14.32 -6.68
N LYS A 342 21.16 -15.20 -7.68
CA LYS A 342 21.45 -16.62 -7.50
C LYS A 342 22.96 -16.86 -7.64
N LEU A 343 23.56 -17.44 -6.63
CA LEU A 343 24.96 -17.80 -6.59
C LEU A 343 25.25 -19.12 -7.33
N SER A 344 26.53 -19.39 -7.61
CA SER A 344 26.96 -20.59 -8.33
C SER A 344 26.69 -21.91 -7.58
N ASP A 345 26.55 -21.86 -6.25
CA ASP A 345 26.20 -23.01 -5.41
C ASP A 345 24.68 -23.22 -5.33
N GLY A 346 23.88 -22.33 -5.93
CA GLY A 346 22.43 -22.37 -5.96
C GLY A 346 21.77 -21.60 -4.83
N SER A 347 22.51 -21.10 -3.86
CA SER A 347 22.00 -20.18 -2.83
C SER A 347 21.70 -18.78 -3.40
N TRP A 348 21.09 -17.92 -2.60
CA TRP A 348 20.75 -16.55 -2.98
C TRP A 348 21.25 -15.57 -1.92
N ASP A 349 21.61 -14.35 -2.35
CA ASP A 349 21.93 -13.24 -1.46
C ASP A 349 21.44 -11.89 -2.02
N ILE A 350 21.49 -10.84 -1.22
CA ILE A 350 21.04 -9.50 -1.57
C ILE A 350 22.19 -8.75 -2.24
N ILE A 351 22.07 -8.47 -3.55
CA ILE A 351 23.05 -7.73 -4.34
C ILE A 351 22.71 -6.23 -4.47
N GLY A 352 21.44 -5.86 -4.26
CA GLY A 352 20.94 -4.50 -4.47
C GLY A 352 20.64 -4.19 -5.94
N ASN A 353 20.05 -3.02 -6.19
CA ASN A 353 19.61 -2.63 -7.54
C ASN A 353 20.75 -2.23 -8.48
N GLN A 354 21.97 -2.11 -7.99
CA GLN A 354 23.19 -1.74 -8.74
C GLN A 354 23.11 -0.33 -9.36
N GLN A 355 22.25 0.54 -8.84
CA GLN A 355 22.18 1.94 -9.28
C GLN A 355 23.32 2.76 -8.66
N PRO A 356 24.01 3.60 -9.46
CA PRO A 356 25.14 4.41 -8.96
C PRO A 356 24.71 5.59 -8.08
N PHE A 357 23.45 6.01 -8.17
CA PHE A 357 22.91 7.18 -7.48
C PHE A 357 21.53 6.90 -6.87
N ASN A 358 21.15 7.71 -5.89
CA ASN A 358 19.87 7.59 -5.22
C ASN A 358 18.75 8.24 -6.04
N VAL A 359 17.96 7.41 -6.70
CA VAL A 359 16.73 7.76 -7.41
C VAL A 359 15.71 6.66 -7.22
N SER A 360 14.48 7.01 -6.92
CA SER A 360 13.36 6.07 -6.95
C SER A 360 12.24 6.60 -7.84
N ILE A 361 11.58 5.68 -8.53
CA ILE A 361 10.40 5.93 -9.37
C ILE A 361 9.31 4.96 -8.94
N SER A 362 8.14 5.49 -8.62
CA SER A 362 6.96 4.71 -8.28
C SER A 362 5.72 5.34 -8.90
N SER A 363 4.64 4.57 -9.06
CA SER A 363 3.37 5.11 -9.55
C SER A 363 2.51 5.64 -8.40
N PHE A 364 1.62 6.58 -8.74
CA PHE A 364 0.62 7.09 -7.82
C PHE A 364 -0.76 7.17 -8.48
N LEU A 365 -1.80 7.17 -7.63
CA LEU A 365 -3.16 7.52 -7.98
C LEU A 365 -3.68 8.55 -6.97
N GLU A 366 -4.15 9.69 -7.48
CA GLU A 366 -4.62 10.82 -6.70
C GLU A 366 -6.10 11.08 -6.96
N ARG A 367 -6.86 11.40 -5.90
CA ARG A 367 -8.19 12.00 -5.99
C ARG A 367 -8.12 13.39 -5.42
N ARG A 368 -8.32 14.40 -6.27
CA ARG A 368 -8.27 15.81 -5.88
C ARG A 368 -9.66 16.42 -5.86
N GLN A 369 -10.05 17.02 -4.76
CA GLN A 369 -11.35 17.61 -4.52
C GLN A 369 -11.18 19.09 -4.16
N PHE A 370 -11.91 19.95 -4.84
CA PHE A 370 -11.92 21.39 -4.59
C PHE A 370 -13.21 21.74 -3.87
N LEU A 371 -13.08 22.47 -2.75
CA LEU A 371 -14.18 22.78 -1.85
C LEU A 371 -14.71 24.20 -2.06
N ASP A 372 -13.90 25.10 -2.65
CA ASP A 372 -14.39 26.39 -3.07
C ASP A 372 -15.44 26.24 -4.17
N PRO A 373 -16.65 26.81 -4.03
CA PRO A 373 -17.71 26.70 -5.02
C PRO A 373 -17.30 27.13 -6.43
N SER A 374 -16.35 28.04 -6.58
CA SER A 374 -15.82 28.50 -7.87
C SER A 374 -14.85 27.50 -8.51
N GLU A 375 -14.37 26.51 -7.76
CA GLU A 375 -13.32 25.55 -8.19
C GLU A 375 -13.80 24.08 -8.24
N VAL A 376 -15.00 23.77 -7.74
CA VAL A 376 -15.54 22.38 -7.65
C VAL A 376 -15.47 21.63 -8.99
N GLN A 377 -15.63 22.33 -10.14
CA GLN A 377 -15.53 21.75 -11.48
C GLN A 377 -14.13 21.20 -11.82
N PHE A 378 -13.09 21.57 -11.08
CA PHE A 378 -11.73 21.08 -11.28
C PHE A 378 -11.44 19.77 -10.53
N GLY A 379 -12.41 19.26 -9.79
CA GLY A 379 -12.31 17.97 -9.10
C GLY A 379 -12.00 16.82 -10.07
N ARG A 380 -10.97 16.02 -9.76
CA ARG A 380 -10.48 14.99 -10.67
C ARG A 380 -9.71 13.88 -9.98
N TYR A 381 -9.57 12.75 -10.70
CA TYR A 381 -8.53 11.76 -10.46
C TYR A 381 -7.30 12.11 -11.31
N GLU A 382 -6.12 11.88 -10.79
CA GLU A 382 -4.85 12.01 -11.51
C GLU A 382 -3.99 10.78 -11.23
N SER A 383 -3.20 10.37 -12.22
CA SER A 383 -2.21 9.31 -12.06
C SER A 383 -0.91 9.64 -12.79
N GLY A 384 0.16 8.99 -12.38
CA GLY A 384 1.48 9.24 -12.92
C GLY A 384 2.59 8.60 -12.11
N LEU A 385 3.75 9.25 -12.15
CA LEU A 385 4.96 8.83 -11.47
C LEU A 385 5.34 9.80 -10.36
N VAL A 386 5.74 9.24 -9.23
CA VAL A 386 6.55 9.93 -8.21
C VAL A 386 8.01 9.71 -8.57
N ILE A 387 8.73 10.78 -8.91
CA ILE A 387 10.16 10.72 -9.24
C ILE A 387 10.91 11.36 -8.08
N SER A 388 11.51 10.56 -7.21
CA SER A 388 12.22 11.03 -6.03
C SER A 388 13.73 11.03 -6.27
N VAL A 389 14.32 12.22 -6.18
CA VAL A 389 15.77 12.43 -6.28
C VAL A 389 16.18 13.26 -5.09
N PRO A 390 16.81 12.67 -4.05
CA PRO A 390 17.33 13.43 -2.92
C PRO A 390 18.35 14.48 -3.38
N ALA A 391 18.19 15.72 -2.94
CA ALA A 391 19.14 16.79 -3.22
C ALA A 391 20.31 16.70 -2.25
N GLY A 392 21.53 16.85 -2.75
CA GLY A 392 22.85 16.73 -2.14
C GLY A 392 23.04 17.10 -0.67
N ALA A 393 22.29 16.46 0.22
CA ALA A 393 22.50 16.54 1.67
C ALA A 393 23.53 15.50 2.14
N ALA A 394 24.16 15.75 3.28
CA ALA A 394 24.94 14.73 3.97
C ALA A 394 24.05 13.50 4.17
N ASN A 395 24.42 12.33 3.67
CA ASN A 395 23.73 11.02 3.68
C ASN A 395 23.04 10.62 2.35
N THR A 396 23.33 11.30 1.25
CA THR A 396 22.98 10.79 -0.08
C THR A 396 24.25 10.55 -0.90
N PRO A 397 24.36 9.47 -1.68
CA PRO A 397 25.48 9.25 -2.60
C PRO A 397 25.40 10.15 -3.84
N ASN A 398 24.37 10.99 -3.96
CA ASN A 398 24.21 11.87 -5.11
C ASN A 398 25.33 12.93 -5.17
N PRO A 399 25.85 13.23 -6.37
CA PRO A 399 26.97 14.13 -6.52
C PRO A 399 26.70 15.53 -5.96
N THR A 400 27.69 16.16 -5.34
CA THR A 400 27.57 17.50 -4.76
C THR A 400 27.41 18.61 -5.82
N ASN A 401 27.86 18.36 -7.06
CA ASN A 401 27.69 19.25 -8.20
C ASN A 401 26.43 18.95 -9.03
N LEU A 402 25.51 18.11 -8.52
CA LEU A 402 24.24 17.79 -9.17
C LEU A 402 23.40 19.07 -9.30
N ALA A 403 23.11 19.48 -10.54
CA ALA A 403 22.30 20.65 -10.85
C ALA A 403 20.93 20.29 -11.43
N SER A 404 20.81 19.17 -12.13
CA SER A 404 19.53 18.67 -12.63
C SER A 404 19.57 17.18 -12.93
N VAL A 405 18.36 16.59 -13.03
CA VAL A 405 18.18 15.18 -13.43
C VAL A 405 17.17 15.15 -14.55
N GLY A 406 17.49 14.43 -15.62
CA GLY A 406 16.58 14.10 -16.72
C GLY A 406 16.13 12.66 -16.63
N VAL A 407 14.83 12.42 -16.76
CA VAL A 407 14.19 11.10 -16.74
C VAL A 407 13.42 10.90 -18.02
N THR A 408 13.67 9.77 -18.69
CA THR A 408 12.94 9.35 -19.90
C THR A 408 12.43 7.92 -19.73
N GLY A 409 11.35 7.57 -20.42
CA GLY A 409 10.81 6.22 -20.40
C GLY A 409 9.31 6.17 -20.66
N PRO A 410 8.69 4.99 -20.48
CA PRO A 410 7.28 4.80 -20.76
C PRO A 410 6.39 5.80 -20.00
N GLY A 411 5.46 6.43 -20.71
CA GLY A 411 4.55 7.41 -20.13
C GLY A 411 5.12 8.81 -19.91
N ILE A 412 6.42 9.03 -20.13
CA ILE A 412 7.04 10.37 -20.09
C ILE A 412 7.14 10.93 -21.50
N ASN A 413 6.61 12.14 -21.71
CA ASN A 413 6.72 12.83 -22.99
C ASN A 413 8.06 13.58 -23.06
N GLY A 414 8.98 13.11 -23.89
CA GLY A 414 10.32 13.67 -23.97
C GLY A 414 11.15 13.37 -22.72
N THR A 415 11.66 14.40 -22.06
CA THR A 415 12.44 14.29 -20.82
C THR A 415 11.78 15.08 -19.70
N ALA A 416 11.49 14.43 -18.58
CA ALA A 416 11.08 15.11 -17.35
C ALA A 416 12.33 15.60 -16.60
N TYR A 417 12.48 16.91 -16.43
CA TYR A 417 13.62 17.50 -15.72
C TYR A 417 13.24 17.87 -14.30
N LEU A 418 14.09 17.45 -13.36
CA LEU A 418 14.04 17.84 -11.96
C LEU A 418 15.25 18.73 -11.65
N VAL A 419 15.01 19.79 -10.85
CA VAL A 419 16.01 20.77 -10.45
C VAL A 419 15.89 21.07 -8.95
N PRO A 420 16.90 21.70 -8.31
CA PRO A 420 16.79 22.13 -6.93
C PRO A 420 15.58 23.03 -6.71
N ARG A 421 14.89 22.84 -5.59
CA ARG A 421 13.75 23.68 -5.20
C ARG A 421 14.26 25.02 -4.65
N ALA A 422 13.59 26.10 -5.00
CA ALA A 422 13.85 27.40 -4.40
C ALA A 422 13.15 27.48 -3.04
N GLY A 423 13.89 27.56 -1.95
CA GLY A 423 13.33 27.70 -0.61
C GLY A 423 14.07 26.89 0.45
N VAL A 424 13.68 27.06 1.70
CA VAL A 424 14.29 26.40 2.87
C VAL A 424 13.74 24.99 3.02
N GLY A 425 14.60 24.02 3.35
CA GLY A 425 14.19 22.65 3.67
C GLY A 425 14.09 21.69 2.47
N ASN A 426 14.75 22.00 1.36
CA ASN A 426 14.76 21.14 0.17
C ASN A 426 15.63 19.91 0.37
N SER A 427 14.99 18.78 0.68
CA SER A 427 15.63 17.47 0.77
C SER A 427 15.62 16.70 -0.56
N ALA A 428 14.87 17.15 -1.56
CA ALA A 428 14.73 16.50 -2.86
C ALA A 428 14.56 17.51 -4.00
N LEU A 429 14.93 17.11 -5.22
CA LEU A 429 14.67 17.90 -6.42
C LEU A 429 13.17 17.96 -6.71
N GLY A 430 12.75 19.01 -7.41
CA GLY A 430 11.38 19.19 -7.90
C GLY A 430 11.32 19.25 -9.42
N LEU A 431 10.19 18.87 -10.00
CA LEU A 431 9.92 19.01 -11.43
C LEU A 431 9.93 20.48 -11.84
N THR A 432 10.45 20.77 -13.01
CA THR A 432 10.37 22.11 -13.60
C THR A 432 8.93 22.44 -13.96
N SER A 433 8.47 23.68 -13.68
CA SER A 433 7.10 24.10 -13.99
C SER A 433 6.80 24.15 -15.50
N THR A 434 7.82 24.30 -16.32
CA THR A 434 7.75 24.26 -17.79
C THR A 434 8.52 23.07 -18.30
N ALA A 435 7.99 22.38 -19.34
CA ALA A 435 8.73 21.32 -20.01
C ALA A 435 9.97 21.90 -20.70
N LEU A 436 11.12 21.28 -20.46
CA LEU A 436 12.40 21.64 -21.07
C LEU A 436 12.73 20.64 -22.18
N THR A 437 13.43 21.11 -23.21
CA THR A 437 13.89 20.28 -24.32
C THR A 437 15.34 19.80 -24.18
N GLN A 438 16.07 20.36 -23.22
CA GLN A 438 17.46 20.02 -22.91
C GLN A 438 17.75 20.24 -21.43
N ALA A 439 18.85 19.67 -20.95
CA ALA A 439 19.31 19.89 -19.58
C ALA A 439 19.52 21.38 -19.31
N PRO A 440 18.96 21.91 -18.20
CA PRO A 440 19.12 23.32 -17.87
C PRO A 440 20.56 23.64 -17.49
N VAL A 441 21.00 24.84 -17.85
CA VAL A 441 22.34 25.37 -17.52
C VAL A 441 22.22 26.60 -16.59
N GLY A 442 23.28 26.87 -15.82
CA GLY A 442 23.35 28.07 -14.99
C GLY A 442 22.66 27.96 -13.63
N GLY A 443 22.48 26.74 -13.08
CA GLY A 443 21.94 26.56 -11.72
C GLY A 443 20.47 26.93 -11.60
N VAL A 444 19.64 26.47 -12.52
CA VAL A 444 18.19 26.68 -12.53
C VAL A 444 17.56 26.05 -11.28
N THR A 445 16.61 26.77 -10.68
CA THR A 445 15.78 26.27 -9.58
C THR A 445 14.31 26.34 -9.93
N THR A 446 13.48 25.56 -9.23
CA THR A 446 12.02 25.61 -9.36
C THR A 446 11.39 26.06 -8.04
N SER A 447 10.31 26.83 -8.13
CA SER A 447 9.43 27.12 -6.98
C SER A 447 8.43 25.98 -6.74
N SER A 448 8.37 25.01 -7.65
CA SER A 448 7.49 23.85 -7.52
C SER A 448 7.94 22.96 -6.36
N ASN A 449 6.96 22.52 -5.56
CA ASN A 449 7.18 21.53 -4.50
C ASN A 449 6.68 20.14 -4.91
N THR A 450 6.67 19.82 -6.21
CA THR A 450 6.17 18.53 -6.69
C THR A 450 7.25 17.68 -7.31
N SER A 451 7.19 16.38 -7.03
CA SER A 451 7.90 15.30 -7.73
C SER A 451 6.93 14.42 -8.54
N LEU A 452 5.67 14.82 -8.66
CA LEU A 452 4.61 14.07 -9.31
C LEU A 452 4.54 14.45 -10.80
N TYR A 453 4.96 13.53 -11.67
CA TYR A 453 4.77 13.64 -13.12
C TYR A 453 3.48 12.94 -13.51
N ARG A 454 2.52 13.68 -14.08
CA ARG A 454 1.17 13.20 -14.37
C ARG A 454 1.01 12.81 -15.82
N TRP A 455 0.54 11.61 -16.07
CA TRP A 455 0.31 11.09 -17.41
C TRP A 455 -1.17 10.87 -17.75
N SER A 456 -2.05 10.92 -16.76
CA SER A 456 -3.49 10.73 -16.97
C SER A 456 -4.29 11.53 -15.94
N TRP A 457 -5.47 12.00 -16.34
CA TRP A 457 -6.44 12.68 -15.48
C TRP A 457 -7.87 12.41 -15.94
N GLN A 458 -8.81 12.40 -14.99
CA GLN A 458 -10.22 12.11 -15.21
C GLN A 458 -11.08 12.93 -14.25
N ALA A 459 -12.04 13.70 -14.76
CA ALA A 459 -12.96 14.47 -13.92
C ALA A 459 -13.75 13.60 -12.93
N LEU A 460 -13.99 14.10 -11.72
CA LEU A 460 -14.73 13.39 -10.68
C LEU A 460 -16.21 13.22 -10.99
N GLY A 461 -16.86 14.19 -11.52
CA GLY A 461 -18.28 14.10 -11.92
C GLY A 461 -18.40 13.71 -13.37
N GLY A 462 -19.24 12.76 -13.73
CA GLY A 462 -19.50 12.36 -15.12
C GLY A 462 -20.14 13.45 -16.02
N SER A 463 -20.07 14.73 -15.63
CA SER A 463 -20.57 15.83 -16.44
C SER A 463 -19.54 16.20 -17.51
N ALA A 464 -20.00 16.35 -18.75
CA ALA A 464 -19.22 16.75 -19.91
C ALA A 464 -18.48 18.11 -19.76
N ASN A 465 -18.74 18.84 -18.70
CA ASN A 465 -18.21 20.19 -18.45
C ASN A 465 -17.00 20.22 -17.50
N ALA A 466 -16.58 19.08 -16.94
CA ALA A 466 -15.46 19.01 -16.02
C ALA A 466 -14.21 18.53 -16.75
N THR A 467 -13.77 19.20 -17.79
CA THR A 467 -12.50 18.94 -18.46
C THR A 467 -11.42 19.80 -17.81
N PHE A 468 -10.64 19.17 -16.94
CA PHE A 468 -9.38 19.75 -16.51
C PHE A 468 -8.38 19.71 -17.67
N THR A 469 -7.75 20.83 -17.96
CA THR A 469 -6.61 20.90 -18.90
C THR A 469 -5.45 21.58 -18.16
N PRO A 470 -4.27 20.93 -18.09
CA PRO A 470 -3.11 21.55 -17.46
C PRO A 470 -2.78 22.89 -18.08
N GLY A 471 -2.68 23.93 -17.24
CA GLY A 471 -2.23 25.27 -17.66
C GLY A 471 -0.79 25.28 -18.19
N PRO A 472 -0.38 26.33 -18.91
CA PRO A 472 0.98 26.43 -19.46
C PRO A 472 2.08 26.31 -18.40
N GLY A 473 1.87 26.85 -17.21
CA GLY A 473 2.80 26.76 -16.08
C GLY A 473 2.88 25.37 -15.45
N GLY A 474 1.89 24.50 -15.68
CA GLY A 474 1.89 23.12 -15.17
C GLY A 474 2.44 22.08 -16.13
N ARG A 475 2.84 22.47 -17.35
CA ARG A 475 3.20 21.52 -18.41
C ARG A 475 4.47 20.71 -18.17
N GLY A 476 5.34 21.14 -17.26
CA GLY A 476 6.46 20.30 -16.79
C GLY A 476 6.02 19.12 -15.92
N PHE A 477 4.81 19.19 -15.34
CA PHE A 477 4.23 18.18 -14.44
C PHE A 477 3.27 17.21 -15.12
N TYR A 478 2.92 17.44 -16.38
CA TYR A 478 1.90 16.70 -17.11
C TYR A 478 2.38 16.33 -18.52
N THR A 479 1.90 15.20 -19.00
CA THR A 479 1.93 14.94 -20.44
C THR A 479 1.03 15.96 -21.18
N PRO A 480 1.28 16.24 -22.48
CA PRO A 480 0.44 17.15 -23.28
C PRO A 480 -1.04 16.73 -23.35
N ALA A 481 -1.29 15.43 -23.30
CA ALA A 481 -2.60 14.78 -23.24
C ALA A 481 -2.50 13.51 -22.41
N PRO A 482 -3.61 13.00 -21.85
CA PRO A 482 -3.61 11.71 -21.17
C PRO A 482 -3.08 10.61 -22.10
N ILE A 483 -2.18 9.77 -21.56
CA ILE A 483 -1.64 8.63 -22.29
C ILE A 483 -2.54 7.40 -22.16
N ASP A 484 -2.35 6.44 -23.06
CA ASP A 484 -2.83 5.07 -22.90
C ASP A 484 -1.89 4.33 -21.95
N VAL A 485 -2.28 4.21 -20.68
CA VAL A 485 -1.45 3.60 -19.62
C VAL A 485 -1.29 2.10 -19.83
N THR A 486 -2.14 1.45 -20.65
CA THR A 486 -1.95 0.04 -21.00
C THR A 486 -0.66 -0.22 -21.79
N GLN A 487 -0.08 0.83 -22.36
CA GLN A 487 1.21 0.77 -23.06
C GLN A 487 2.41 0.96 -22.12
N VAL A 488 2.19 1.16 -20.83
CA VAL A 488 3.27 1.21 -19.82
C VAL A 488 3.46 -0.18 -19.24
N PRO A 489 4.60 -0.84 -19.47
CA PRO A 489 4.84 -2.20 -18.97
C PRO A 489 4.77 -2.26 -17.43
N THR A 490 4.37 -3.40 -16.89
CA THR A 490 4.60 -3.72 -15.48
C THR A 490 6.12 -3.75 -15.25
N PHE A 491 6.59 -3.20 -14.13
CA PHE A 491 8.01 -2.99 -13.83
C PHE A 491 8.75 -2.19 -14.92
N ALA A 492 8.08 -1.15 -15.45
CA ALA A 492 8.66 -0.26 -16.46
C ALA A 492 10.02 0.28 -16.03
N THR A 493 10.96 0.25 -16.95
CA THR A 493 12.32 0.78 -16.75
C THR A 493 12.44 2.18 -17.32
N TYR A 494 13.01 3.08 -16.53
CA TYR A 494 13.27 4.48 -16.88
C TYR A 494 14.76 4.72 -16.99
N THR A 495 15.17 5.54 -17.97
CA THR A 495 16.55 6.00 -18.10
C THR A 495 16.71 7.33 -17.36
N VAL A 496 17.68 7.38 -16.47
CA VAL A 496 17.99 8.57 -15.66
C VAL A 496 19.39 9.07 -16.01
N THR A 497 19.51 10.38 -16.20
CA THR A 497 20.79 11.06 -16.45
C THR A 497 20.93 12.23 -15.49
N PHE A 498 22.05 12.30 -14.79
CA PHE A 498 22.41 13.42 -13.91
C PHE A 498 23.21 14.45 -14.67
N TYR A 499 23.00 15.72 -14.39
CA TYR A 499 23.70 16.83 -15.04
C TYR A 499 24.25 17.82 -14.02
N ASP A 500 25.41 18.37 -14.33
CA ASP A 500 25.98 19.51 -13.60
C ASP A 500 25.39 20.85 -14.07
N SER A 501 25.83 21.96 -13.49
CA SER A 501 25.34 23.30 -13.81
C SER A 501 25.71 23.79 -15.23
N THR A 502 26.60 23.11 -15.93
CA THR A 502 26.94 23.39 -17.34
C THR A 502 26.03 22.63 -18.31
N GLY A 503 25.17 21.73 -17.80
CA GLY A 503 24.37 20.82 -18.60
C GLY A 503 25.13 19.57 -19.08
N ALA A 504 26.36 19.36 -18.60
CA ALA A 504 27.13 18.15 -18.90
C ALA A 504 26.65 16.98 -18.02
N ALA A 505 26.60 15.78 -18.62
CA ALA A 505 26.22 14.58 -17.89
C ALA A 505 27.24 14.20 -16.81
N ILE A 506 26.78 13.83 -15.64
CA ILE A 506 27.57 13.29 -14.53
C ILE A 506 27.47 11.75 -14.59
N GLY A 507 28.54 11.11 -14.98
CA GLY A 507 28.56 9.65 -15.18
C GLY A 507 27.80 9.21 -16.43
N GLN A 508 27.46 7.91 -16.48
CA GLN A 508 26.66 7.35 -17.56
C GLN A 508 25.17 7.35 -17.18
N PRO A 509 24.26 7.44 -18.16
CA PRO A 509 22.85 7.17 -17.91
C PRO A 509 22.67 5.77 -17.31
N PHE A 510 21.73 5.62 -16.39
CA PHE A 510 21.44 4.35 -15.72
C PHE A 510 19.93 4.07 -15.68
N SER A 511 19.60 2.81 -15.45
CA SER A 511 18.21 2.35 -15.42
C SER A 511 17.65 2.34 -14.01
N VAL A 512 16.39 2.77 -13.87
CA VAL A 512 15.60 2.71 -12.65
C VAL A 512 14.29 1.98 -12.95
N VAL A 513 14.01 0.91 -12.23
CA VAL A 513 12.76 0.15 -12.36
C VAL A 513 11.67 0.79 -11.48
N ASN A 514 10.48 0.92 -12.03
CA ASN A 514 9.28 1.24 -11.25
C ASN A 514 8.69 -0.06 -10.68
N PRO A 515 8.79 -0.34 -9.37
CA PRO A 515 8.31 -1.59 -8.78
C PRO A 515 6.79 -1.60 -8.52
N THR A 516 6.05 -0.58 -8.99
CA THR A 516 4.64 -0.39 -8.70
C THR A 516 3.78 -0.51 -9.97
N PRO A 517 2.53 -0.94 -9.86
CA PRO A 517 1.63 -0.99 -11.01
C PRO A 517 1.36 0.42 -11.54
N SER A 518 1.10 0.52 -12.86
CA SER A 518 0.74 1.76 -13.54
C SER A 518 -0.77 1.77 -13.80
N LEU A 519 -1.45 2.85 -13.40
CA LEU A 519 -2.90 2.99 -13.54
C LEU A 519 -3.26 4.22 -14.38
N ALA A 520 -4.36 4.10 -15.12
CA ALA A 520 -5.06 5.26 -15.66
C ALA A 520 -5.82 5.98 -14.54
N ALA A 521 -5.97 7.30 -14.64
CA ALA A 521 -6.74 8.08 -13.64
C ALA A 521 -8.19 7.60 -13.51
N SER A 522 -8.79 7.09 -14.59
CA SER A 522 -10.16 6.53 -14.59
C SER A 522 -10.32 5.33 -13.63
N ALA A 523 -9.26 4.57 -13.37
CA ALA A 523 -9.25 3.47 -12.42
C ALA A 523 -9.61 3.93 -10.99
N GLY A 524 -9.39 5.20 -10.66
CA GLY A 524 -9.76 5.78 -9.37
C GLY A 524 -11.23 5.62 -9.00
N LYS A 525 -12.12 5.40 -9.97
CA LYS A 525 -13.54 5.14 -9.73
C LYS A 525 -13.82 3.75 -9.11
N ALA A 526 -12.91 2.80 -9.32
CA ALA A 526 -13.06 1.43 -8.85
C ALA A 526 -12.48 1.19 -7.45
N PHE A 527 -11.72 2.13 -6.89
CA PHE A 527 -11.11 1.99 -5.58
C PHE A 527 -11.99 2.53 -4.44
N PHE A 528 -11.81 1.96 -3.27
CA PHE A 528 -12.34 2.50 -2.02
C PHE A 528 -11.36 3.55 -1.48
N TRP A 529 -11.86 4.77 -1.26
CA TRP A 529 -11.06 5.90 -0.82
C TRP A 529 -11.31 6.17 0.66
N GLN A 530 -10.25 6.28 1.44
CA GLN A 530 -10.34 6.89 2.77
C GLN A 530 -10.80 8.34 2.60
N THR A 531 -11.85 8.72 3.30
CA THR A 531 -12.54 10.01 3.10
C THR A 531 -12.64 10.76 4.42
N LEU A 532 -12.28 12.04 4.41
CA LEU A 532 -12.50 12.90 5.58
C LEU A 532 -13.97 12.90 5.99
N THR A 533 -14.23 12.91 7.29
CA THR A 533 -15.58 13.07 7.79
C THR A 533 -16.15 14.44 7.41
N SER A 534 -17.48 14.52 7.28
CA SER A 534 -18.16 15.80 7.01
C SER A 534 -17.81 16.87 8.04
N ASP A 535 -17.64 16.48 9.30
CA ASP A 535 -17.25 17.39 10.39
C ASP A 535 -15.84 17.95 10.21
N THR A 536 -14.87 17.13 9.77
CA THR A 536 -13.53 17.63 9.46
C THR A 536 -13.58 18.63 8.31
N ILE A 537 -14.31 18.33 7.22
CA ILE A 537 -14.46 19.22 6.07
C ILE A 537 -15.11 20.54 6.47
N SER A 538 -16.26 20.49 7.15
CA SER A 538 -17.04 21.68 7.51
C SER A 538 -16.34 22.57 8.55
N ASN A 539 -15.59 21.97 9.48
CA ASN A 539 -14.94 22.72 10.54
C ASN A 539 -13.56 23.25 10.17
N LEU A 540 -12.75 22.45 9.44
CA LEU A 540 -11.36 22.78 9.17
C LEU A 540 -11.15 23.38 7.77
N LEU A 541 -11.88 22.89 6.77
CA LEU A 541 -11.69 23.21 5.35
C LEU A 541 -12.77 24.14 4.77
N THR A 542 -13.62 24.70 5.62
CA THR A 542 -14.66 25.64 5.20
C THR A 542 -14.45 26.97 5.92
N PRO A 543 -14.42 28.12 5.23
CA PRO A 543 -14.36 29.41 5.89
C PRO A 543 -15.50 29.59 6.87
N GLY A 544 -15.19 30.09 8.07
CA GLY A 544 -16.17 30.23 9.17
C GLY A 544 -16.41 28.95 9.98
N GLY A 545 -15.83 27.82 9.61
CA GLY A 545 -15.84 26.60 10.42
C GLY A 545 -15.14 26.80 11.76
N SER A 546 -15.48 25.98 12.77
CA SER A 546 -14.95 26.12 14.13
C SER A 546 -13.43 25.96 14.25
N LEU A 547 -12.80 25.27 13.30
CA LEU A 547 -11.34 25.08 13.17
C LEU A 547 -10.73 25.87 12.01
N ALA A 548 -11.49 26.76 11.37
CA ALA A 548 -10.99 27.62 10.28
C ALA A 548 -9.99 28.69 10.78
N GLY A 549 -9.98 29.01 12.07
CA GLY A 549 -9.00 29.90 12.69
C GLY A 549 -7.58 29.37 12.64
N VAL A 550 -6.66 30.07 13.32
CA VAL A 550 -5.27 29.63 13.50
C VAL A 550 -5.23 28.33 14.29
N GLN A 551 -4.51 27.31 13.81
CA GLN A 551 -4.44 25.98 14.42
C GLN A 551 -2.97 25.53 14.55
N SER A 552 -2.58 25.02 15.71
CA SER A 552 -1.22 24.45 15.91
C SER A 552 -1.17 22.92 15.64
N ALA A 553 -2.23 22.19 16.01
CA ALA A 553 -2.31 20.74 15.85
C ALA A 553 -3.77 20.27 15.73
N PRO A 554 -4.49 20.62 14.64
CA PRO A 554 -5.86 20.18 14.46
C PRO A 554 -5.93 18.66 14.26
N THR A 555 -7.02 18.07 14.77
CA THR A 555 -7.32 16.65 14.56
C THR A 555 -8.09 16.46 13.26
N LEU A 556 -7.58 15.61 12.38
CA LEU A 556 -8.29 15.08 11.22
C LEU A 556 -9.06 13.82 11.64
N SER A 557 -10.23 13.63 11.07
CA SER A 557 -10.99 12.38 11.18
C SER A 557 -11.42 11.91 9.80
N TRP A 558 -11.31 10.61 9.56
CA TRP A 558 -11.63 9.98 8.27
C TRP A 558 -12.20 8.59 8.43
N SER A 559 -12.86 8.11 7.40
CA SER A 559 -13.37 6.73 7.29
C SER A 559 -13.65 6.39 5.84
N ASN A 560 -13.78 5.12 5.55
CA ASN A 560 -14.43 4.62 4.34
C ASN A 560 -15.31 3.44 4.73
N LEU A 561 -16.44 3.74 5.34
CA LEU A 561 -17.39 2.72 5.77
C LEU A 561 -18.30 2.34 4.59
N VAL A 562 -18.30 1.06 4.25
CA VAL A 562 -19.18 0.44 3.26
C VAL A 562 -19.97 -0.67 3.93
N ASN A 563 -21.09 -1.09 3.36
CA ASN A 563 -21.91 -2.25 3.77
C ASN A 563 -21.74 -2.72 5.23
N GLY A 564 -22.61 -2.31 6.11
CA GLY A 564 -22.56 -2.70 7.52
C GLY A 564 -21.47 -2.01 8.36
N GLY A 565 -20.88 -0.92 7.87
CA GLY A 565 -19.88 -0.16 8.61
C GLY A 565 -18.44 -0.67 8.42
N MET A 566 -18.19 -1.48 7.40
CA MET A 566 -16.83 -1.97 7.10
C MET A 566 -16.01 -0.94 6.34
N ASN A 567 -14.74 -0.85 6.71
CA ASN A 567 -13.76 -0.08 5.98
C ASN A 567 -12.95 -1.01 5.07
N LEU A 568 -13.15 -0.92 3.75
CA LEU A 568 -12.44 -1.73 2.75
C LEU A 568 -11.20 -1.04 2.19
N ALA A 569 -11.00 0.25 2.46
CA ALA A 569 -9.79 0.93 2.04
C ALA A 569 -8.61 0.58 2.97
N PRO A 570 -7.39 0.46 2.43
CA PRO A 570 -6.19 0.32 3.25
C PRO A 570 -6.03 1.44 4.27
N LEU A 571 -5.26 1.18 5.33
CA LEU A 571 -5.03 2.15 6.38
C LEU A 571 -4.25 3.36 5.85
N VAL A 572 -4.67 4.57 6.30
CA VAL A 572 -3.90 5.80 6.09
C VAL A 572 -2.61 5.71 6.90
N THR A 573 -1.49 5.89 6.24
CA THR A 573 -0.15 5.84 6.84
C THR A 573 0.43 7.22 7.10
N GLN A 574 -0.03 8.23 6.35
CA GLN A 574 0.41 9.62 6.47
C GLN A 574 -0.77 10.56 6.23
N ALA A 575 -0.72 11.74 6.85
CA ALA A 575 -1.62 12.84 6.55
C ALA A 575 -0.87 14.17 6.56
N GLN A 576 -1.27 15.08 5.68
CA GLN A 576 -0.71 16.43 5.57
C GLN A 576 -1.80 17.47 5.72
N ILE A 577 -1.43 18.59 6.35
CA ILE A 577 -2.12 19.87 6.21
C ILE A 577 -1.11 20.87 5.64
N GLN A 578 -1.50 21.55 4.56
CA GLN A 578 -0.78 22.69 3.99
C GLN A 578 -1.70 23.90 4.04
N ALA A 579 -1.22 25.01 4.52
CA ALA A 579 -2.04 26.22 4.63
C ALA A 579 -1.22 27.47 4.29
N SER A 580 -1.78 28.29 3.40
CA SER A 580 -1.21 29.58 3.02
C SER A 580 -2.10 30.71 3.49
N PRO A 581 -1.52 31.81 4.02
CA PRO A 581 -2.30 32.99 4.37
C PRO A 581 -2.85 33.65 3.10
N GLY A 582 -3.97 34.38 3.24
CA GLY A 582 -4.56 35.11 2.12
C GLY A 582 -3.65 36.19 1.54
N THR A 583 -3.88 36.57 0.31
CA THR A 583 -3.15 37.62 -0.39
C THR A 583 -3.20 38.92 0.40
N GLY A 584 -2.03 39.50 0.67
CA GLY A 584 -1.90 40.75 1.49
C GLY A 584 -1.87 40.50 3.00
N VAL A 585 -2.03 39.28 3.47
CA VAL A 585 -1.81 38.87 4.85
C VAL A 585 -0.35 38.39 4.98
N GLY A 586 0.42 39.00 5.85
CA GLY A 586 1.81 38.58 6.06
C GLY A 586 1.89 37.15 6.60
N GLY A 587 2.91 36.42 6.17
CA GLY A 587 3.19 35.04 6.59
C GLY A 587 3.58 34.14 5.42
N ALA A 588 4.23 33.06 5.74
CA ALA A 588 4.59 32.01 4.79
C ALA A 588 3.57 30.87 4.83
N GLU A 589 3.56 30.06 3.80
CA GLU A 589 2.89 28.76 3.81
C GLU A 589 3.45 27.89 4.93
N VAL A 590 2.58 27.18 5.61
CA VAL A 590 2.91 26.25 6.69
C VAL A 590 2.44 24.86 6.34
N ASP A 591 3.37 23.92 6.31
CA ASP A 591 3.13 22.50 6.19
C ASP A 591 3.13 21.83 7.56
N GLY A 592 2.39 20.73 7.67
CA GLY A 592 2.47 19.82 8.80
C GLY A 592 2.13 18.42 8.37
N TRP A 593 2.89 17.44 8.87
CA TRP A 593 2.72 16.03 8.56
C TRP A 593 2.47 15.21 9.82
N TRP A 594 1.67 14.20 9.67
CA TRP A 594 1.52 13.11 10.63
C TRP A 594 1.91 11.79 9.97
N ASN A 595 2.65 10.96 10.71
CA ASN A 595 3.07 9.62 10.32
C ASN A 595 2.80 8.68 11.49
N GLY A 596 2.17 7.56 11.25
CA GLY A 596 2.05 6.53 12.27
C GLY A 596 0.65 5.95 12.41
N PRO A 597 0.40 5.16 13.46
CA PRO A 597 -0.89 4.55 13.68
C PRO A 597 -1.94 5.60 14.07
N ALA A 598 -3.06 5.61 13.36
CA ALA A 598 -4.21 6.44 13.71
C ALA A 598 -4.97 5.87 14.92
N SER A 599 -5.62 6.75 15.67
CA SER A 599 -6.57 6.33 16.70
C SER A 599 -7.87 5.85 16.05
N PHE A 600 -8.34 4.67 16.42
CA PHE A 600 -9.57 4.08 15.93
C PHE A 600 -10.72 4.26 16.93
N ALA A 601 -11.86 4.73 16.45
CA ALA A 601 -13.06 4.93 17.26
C ALA A 601 -14.10 3.83 17.01
N ALA A 602 -14.96 3.58 18.02
CA ALA A 602 -15.99 2.55 17.95
C ALA A 602 -17.03 2.74 16.82
N ASN A 603 -17.15 3.94 16.27
CA ASN A 603 -17.99 4.25 15.11
C ASN A 603 -17.33 3.93 13.76
N GLY A 604 -16.15 3.31 13.76
CA GLY A 604 -15.41 2.95 12.55
C GLY A 604 -14.59 4.08 11.94
N SER A 605 -14.50 5.25 12.57
CA SER A 605 -13.64 6.34 12.12
C SER A 605 -12.23 6.22 12.69
N TYR A 606 -11.27 6.76 11.92
CA TYR A 606 -9.89 6.96 12.34
C TYR A 606 -9.62 8.45 12.57
N SER A 607 -8.65 8.75 13.42
CA SER A 607 -8.23 10.14 13.65
C SER A 607 -6.76 10.27 13.98
N ALA A 608 -6.19 11.44 13.63
CA ALA A 608 -4.83 11.84 13.98
C ALA A 608 -4.70 13.35 14.09
N ALA A 609 -3.84 13.81 15.00
CA ALA A 609 -3.48 15.22 15.09
C ALA A 609 -2.30 15.53 14.17
N VAL A 610 -2.45 16.53 13.30
CA VAL A 610 -1.39 17.00 12.40
C VAL A 610 -0.79 18.27 12.98
N THR A 611 0.49 18.20 13.37
CA THR A 611 1.19 19.33 14.02
C THR A 611 1.84 20.23 12.96
N ALA A 612 1.58 21.53 13.05
CA ALA A 612 2.15 22.54 12.17
C ALA A 612 3.69 22.55 12.25
N GLY A 613 4.36 22.64 11.10
CA GLY A 613 5.81 22.70 10.97
C GLY A 613 6.54 21.37 11.14
N VAL A 614 5.83 20.26 11.34
CA VAL A 614 6.45 18.92 11.32
C VAL A 614 6.61 18.46 9.87
N ALA A 615 7.85 18.18 9.45
CA ALA A 615 8.13 17.65 8.12
C ALA A 615 7.63 16.21 7.95
N GLN A 616 7.54 15.73 6.72
CA GLN A 616 7.21 14.34 6.40
C GLN A 616 8.18 13.34 7.07
N SER A 617 9.42 13.73 7.33
CA SER A 617 10.39 12.96 8.10
C SER A 617 10.12 12.89 9.62
N GLY A 618 9.08 13.55 10.11
CA GLY A 618 8.76 13.64 11.53
C GLY A 618 9.55 14.71 12.30
N VAL A 619 10.46 15.43 11.63
CA VAL A 619 11.30 16.46 12.26
C VAL A 619 10.56 17.79 12.31
N GLN A 620 10.54 18.47 13.48
CA GLN A 620 10.01 19.82 13.61
C GLN A 620 10.96 20.82 12.93
N GLN A 621 10.45 21.55 11.96
CA GLN A 621 11.23 22.53 11.17
C GLN A 621 11.15 23.96 11.72
N CYS A 622 10.20 24.24 12.59
CA CYS A 622 10.05 25.56 13.17
C CYS A 622 10.89 25.73 14.43
N THR A 623 11.61 26.85 14.50
CA THR A 623 12.39 27.26 15.69
C THR A 623 11.54 27.93 16.76
N SER A 624 10.32 28.33 16.43
CA SER A 624 9.29 28.89 17.32
C SER A 624 7.96 28.20 17.07
N ALA A 625 6.96 28.41 17.92
CA ALA A 625 5.65 27.79 17.78
C ALA A 625 5.05 28.07 16.40
N CYS A 626 4.88 27.02 15.59
CA CYS A 626 4.21 27.07 14.30
C CYS A 626 2.71 26.91 14.44
N ALA A 627 1.98 27.57 13.55
CA ALA A 627 0.56 27.38 13.42
C ALA A 627 0.13 27.53 11.95
N PHE A 628 -0.82 26.71 11.53
CA PHE A 628 -1.50 26.88 10.25
C PHE A 628 -2.26 28.21 10.27
N PRO A 629 -2.09 29.09 9.29
CA PRO A 629 -2.83 30.36 9.22
C PRO A 629 -4.33 30.14 9.13
N ALA A 630 -5.11 31.14 9.54
CA ALA A 630 -6.55 31.10 9.44
C ALA A 630 -7.01 31.01 7.98
N LEU A 631 -8.04 30.19 7.73
CA LEU A 631 -8.71 30.06 6.45
C LEU A 631 -9.73 31.21 6.30
N GLN A 632 -9.26 32.32 5.74
CA GLN A 632 -10.03 33.54 5.47
C GLN A 632 -10.02 33.87 3.97
N ALA A 633 -10.64 34.95 3.56
CA ALA A 633 -10.69 35.34 2.16
C ALA A 633 -9.30 35.37 1.50
N GLY A 634 -9.14 34.65 0.39
CA GLY A 634 -7.87 34.52 -0.34
C GLY A 634 -6.83 33.61 0.31
N ALA A 635 -7.10 33.03 1.49
CA ALA A 635 -6.25 32.00 2.08
C ALA A 635 -6.55 30.63 1.46
N SER A 636 -5.57 29.73 1.44
CA SER A 636 -5.76 28.35 1.02
C SER A 636 -5.47 27.37 2.15
N ARG A 637 -6.18 26.25 2.13
CA ARG A 637 -5.90 25.13 3.02
C ARG A 637 -6.16 23.80 2.31
N LEU A 638 -5.16 22.93 2.37
CA LEU A 638 -5.20 21.58 1.81
C LEU A 638 -5.09 20.56 2.95
N VAL A 639 -5.84 19.48 2.85
CA VAL A 639 -5.66 18.25 3.62
C VAL A 639 -5.45 17.11 2.65
N GLN A 640 -4.44 16.30 2.90
CA GLN A 640 -4.13 15.09 2.14
C GLN A 640 -4.09 13.89 3.09
N LEU A 641 -4.64 12.77 2.65
CA LEU A 641 -4.52 11.46 3.28
C LEU A 641 -3.78 10.54 2.32
N ASP A 642 -2.76 9.84 2.83
CA ASP A 642 -1.88 8.98 2.04
C ASP A 642 -1.90 7.55 2.56
N TRP A 643 -1.98 6.58 1.62
CA TRP A 643 -1.86 5.16 1.92
C TRP A 643 -1.30 4.41 0.72
N LEU A 644 -1.00 3.13 0.92
CA LEU A 644 -0.53 2.23 -0.13
C LEU A 644 -1.64 1.25 -0.52
N VAL A 645 -1.76 0.96 -1.80
CA VAL A 645 -2.51 -0.18 -2.33
C VAL A 645 -1.50 -1.05 -3.09
N GLY A 646 -1.20 -2.22 -2.56
CA GLY A 646 0.02 -2.90 -2.95
C GLY A 646 1.22 -2.00 -2.61
N ARG A 647 2.05 -1.69 -3.57
CA ARG A 647 3.19 -0.76 -3.43
C ARG A 647 2.93 0.64 -3.99
N MET A 648 1.77 0.84 -4.60
CA MET A 648 1.39 2.10 -5.26
C MET A 648 0.88 3.10 -4.23
N GLN A 649 1.31 4.35 -4.37
CA GLN A 649 0.87 5.45 -3.50
C GLN A 649 -0.50 5.96 -3.92
N PHE A 650 -1.36 6.17 -2.93
CA PHE A 650 -2.68 6.77 -3.10
C PHE A 650 -2.75 8.05 -2.29
N PHE A 651 -3.25 9.11 -2.93
CA PHE A 651 -3.46 10.42 -2.31
C PHE A 651 -4.91 10.83 -2.44
N ASN A 652 -5.60 11.10 -1.33
CA ASN A 652 -6.90 11.76 -1.37
C ASN A 652 -6.76 13.17 -0.80
N ILE A 653 -7.02 14.17 -1.63
CA ILE A 653 -6.75 15.58 -1.36
C ILE A 653 -8.05 16.37 -1.36
N TRP A 654 -8.23 17.18 -0.35
CA TRP A 654 -9.26 18.22 -0.25
C TRP A 654 -8.57 19.57 -0.16
N ARG A 655 -8.98 20.50 -1.00
CA ARG A 655 -8.41 21.82 -1.04
C ARG A 655 -9.49 22.88 -1.08
N TYR A 656 -9.36 23.90 -0.28
CA TYR A 656 -10.10 25.12 -0.35
C TYR A 656 -9.17 26.22 -0.88
N ASN A 657 -9.55 26.83 -2.01
CA ASN A 657 -8.82 27.85 -2.75
C ASN A 657 -7.44 27.39 -3.25
N ASP A 658 -7.23 27.37 -4.59
CA ASP A 658 -6.00 26.88 -5.26
C ASP A 658 -4.97 27.98 -5.54
#